data_e0d39c4fd987e351121d74f766905b45
#
_entry.id   e0d39c4fd987e351121d74f766905b45
#
_cell.length_a   1.000
_cell.length_b   1.000
_cell.length_c   1.000
_cell.angle_alpha   90.00
_cell.angle_beta   90.00
_cell.angle_gamma   90.00
#
_symmetry.space_group_name_H-M   'P 1'
#
loop_
_entity.id
_entity.type
_entity.pdbx_description
1 polymer ?
#
loop_
_entity_poly.entity_id
_entity_poly.type
_entity_poly.pdbx_seq_one_letter_code
_entity_poly.pdbx_strand_id
1 'polypeptide(L)'
;MSIVFDENKRVFKLDTEKSSYAFHITDSRNLLHLYYGGYIPETDITHMLRIPNDEPFVPAVHDAMGPHSFDCAPIEFPTSGVADFREPAMQVMDINGMSACECYYKDYRISNGKPKLKGLPATYAADDEAQTLEVFCYDPHSGLDITLMYSVFPKFDVITRSVKVENNGLAAIDLRRIISMSLDLDRMDYDMITLHGTWARERHVQRFPVRFGKQSIDSNRGSTSHAHNNFFALCDHTATEDFGEAYGFALVYSGSFLGMVEVGQYEKTRALLGINPYDFSWHLEPGEDFQAPEVIMTYSGEGLGQMSRNFHDVMRNNLIRGKWKDMRRPILINNWEATYFNFDTDKLLDIAREAKKAGIEMLVMDDGWFGHRNDDRSSLGDWFVNEDKIKGGLKHLVDEVNKIGLKFGIWFEPEMISPDSKLYAEHQDWCIHIPGRHRTTVRSQLVLDFSRKEVRDYIYEQMKAILSSANIEYVKWDMNRQLSEVGNEVFPPERQREIWHRYVLGVYEMQERLLTDFPDLLLENCAGGGSRFDAGMLYYSPQIWTSDDTDAIERLKIQYGTSMCYPCSCFGAHVSDSPNHCVGRITPFETRGHVAMSGTFGYELDVTKISDDDKYAIKEQIEEFNKYNPLVRTGDYYRIGDPFANDRFDAWQFVAKDKSETLLEYVQVLKEPSVFLHRVKLKGLEKGCYYRHEQTGRAYSAELLMNSGFDIPSLWGDFRSFIAHFVRVK
;
A
#
# COMPACT_ATOMS: atom_id res chain seq x y z
N MET A 1 8.08 -28.09 6.70
CA MET A 1 6.63 -27.79 6.54
C MET A 1 6.34 -26.62 7.46
N SER A 2 5.76 -25.57 6.90
CA SER A 2 5.45 -24.37 7.68
C SER A 2 4.11 -24.48 8.42
N ILE A 3 3.25 -25.42 8.02
CA ILE A 3 1.92 -25.64 8.60
C ILE A 3 1.83 -27.07 9.10
N VAL A 4 1.47 -27.24 10.38
CA VAL A 4 1.28 -28.53 11.05
C VAL A 4 -0.08 -28.53 11.72
N PHE A 5 -0.80 -29.65 11.63
CA PHE A 5 -1.98 -29.93 12.42
C PHE A 5 -1.70 -31.10 13.38
N ASP A 6 -1.78 -30.86 14.68
CA ASP A 6 -1.74 -31.91 15.69
C ASP A 6 -3.16 -32.45 15.90
N GLU A 7 -3.46 -33.61 15.34
CA GLU A 7 -4.78 -34.25 15.43
C GLU A 7 -5.18 -34.60 16.86
N ASN A 8 -4.22 -35.00 17.71
CA ASN A 8 -4.51 -35.39 19.10
C ASN A 8 -4.89 -34.21 19.97
N LYS A 9 -4.22 -33.07 19.73
CA LYS A 9 -4.43 -31.81 20.47
C LYS A 9 -5.33 -30.84 19.75
N ARG A 10 -5.66 -31.14 18.48
CA ARG A 10 -6.51 -30.31 17.62
C ARG A 10 -6.00 -28.88 17.49
N VAL A 11 -4.67 -28.74 17.31
CA VAL A 11 -3.97 -27.47 17.17
C VAL A 11 -3.42 -27.31 15.77
N PHE A 12 -3.74 -26.21 15.13
CA PHE A 12 -3.02 -25.72 13.97
C PHE A 12 -1.87 -24.85 14.40
N LYS A 13 -0.67 -25.12 13.87
CA LYS A 13 0.53 -24.33 14.07
C LYS A 13 1.13 -23.94 12.72
N LEU A 14 1.38 -22.65 12.56
CA LEU A 14 1.89 -22.03 11.35
C LEU A 14 3.22 -21.36 11.71
N ASP A 15 4.32 -21.83 11.14
CA ASP A 15 5.67 -21.35 11.45
C ASP A 15 6.30 -20.62 10.26
N THR A 16 6.89 -19.49 10.54
CA THR A 16 7.88 -18.84 9.69
C THR A 16 9.30 -19.13 10.22
N GLU A 17 10.34 -18.49 9.69
CA GLU A 17 11.70 -18.67 10.21
C GLU A 17 11.84 -18.10 11.63
N LYS A 18 11.13 -17.01 11.96
CA LYS A 18 11.29 -16.30 13.24
C LYS A 18 9.99 -16.15 14.04
N SER A 19 8.86 -16.60 13.52
CA SER A 19 7.57 -16.45 14.22
C SER A 19 6.72 -17.71 14.16
N SER A 20 5.81 -17.85 15.13
CA SER A 20 4.79 -18.91 15.18
C SER A 20 3.42 -18.30 15.39
N TYR A 21 2.43 -18.88 14.72
CA TYR A 21 1.01 -18.59 14.89
C TYR A 21 0.26 -19.89 15.20
N ALA A 22 -0.61 -19.91 16.20
CA ALA A 22 -1.33 -21.12 16.55
C ALA A 22 -2.75 -20.86 17.03
N PHE A 23 -3.65 -21.79 16.74
CA PHE A 23 -5.04 -21.80 17.21
C PHE A 23 -5.55 -23.24 17.41
N HIS A 24 -6.56 -23.38 18.23
CA HIS A 24 -7.10 -24.65 18.72
C HIS A 24 -8.56 -24.84 18.30
N ILE A 25 -8.94 -26.08 17.98
CA ILE A 25 -10.31 -26.50 17.77
C ILE A 25 -10.83 -27.11 19.07
N THR A 26 -11.81 -26.46 19.71
CA THR A 26 -12.43 -26.93 20.95
C THR A 26 -13.32 -28.17 20.74
N ASP A 27 -13.75 -28.82 21.81
CA ASP A 27 -14.73 -29.92 21.74
C ASP A 27 -16.07 -29.50 21.15
N SER A 28 -16.44 -28.24 21.30
CA SER A 28 -17.63 -27.63 20.71
C SER A 28 -17.40 -27.11 19.29
N ARG A 29 -16.25 -27.41 18.68
CA ARG A 29 -15.83 -27.01 17.31
C ARG A 29 -15.61 -25.50 17.11
N ASN A 30 -15.47 -24.73 18.19
CA ASN A 30 -15.04 -23.33 18.08
C ASN A 30 -13.54 -23.25 17.82
N LEU A 31 -13.11 -22.20 17.11
CA LEU A 31 -11.71 -21.91 16.88
C LEU A 31 -11.25 -20.83 17.86
N LEU A 32 -10.26 -21.16 18.69
CA LEU A 32 -9.70 -20.25 19.69
C LEU A 32 -8.23 -19.99 19.40
N HIS A 33 -7.86 -18.70 19.34
CA HIS A 33 -6.48 -18.26 19.17
C HIS A 33 -5.64 -18.68 20.37
N LEU A 34 -4.42 -19.14 20.12
CA LEU A 34 -3.49 -19.54 21.19
C LEU A 34 -2.27 -18.62 21.25
N TYR A 35 -1.69 -18.29 20.11
CA TYR A 35 -0.41 -17.59 20.08
C TYR A 35 -0.14 -16.92 18.73
N TYR A 36 0.44 -15.74 18.76
CA TYR A 36 1.19 -15.14 17.66
C TYR A 36 2.37 -14.35 18.23
N GLY A 37 3.59 -14.67 17.80
CA GLY A 37 4.80 -14.03 18.31
C GLY A 37 6.07 -14.71 17.81
N GLY A 38 7.17 -14.59 18.56
CA GLY A 38 8.44 -15.24 18.24
C GLY A 38 8.30 -16.75 18.09
N TYR A 39 9.18 -17.36 17.31
CA TYR A 39 9.15 -18.79 17.04
C TYR A 39 9.22 -19.63 18.34
N ILE A 40 8.33 -20.59 18.46
CA ILE A 40 8.29 -21.60 19.52
C ILE A 40 8.32 -23.01 18.90
N PRO A 41 9.13 -23.96 19.43
CA PRO A 41 9.19 -25.31 18.89
C PRO A 41 7.99 -26.18 19.29
N GLU A 42 7.30 -25.86 20.40
CA GLU A 42 6.18 -26.63 20.91
C GLU A 42 4.96 -26.55 20.00
N THR A 43 4.32 -27.69 19.74
CA THR A 43 3.04 -27.73 19.02
C THR A 43 1.86 -27.69 20.00
N ASP A 44 1.96 -28.41 21.13
CA ASP A 44 0.93 -28.39 22.17
C ASP A 44 1.15 -27.25 23.16
N ILE A 45 0.43 -26.17 22.94
CA ILE A 45 0.37 -25.00 23.84
C ILE A 45 -1.05 -24.78 24.39
N THR A 46 -1.93 -25.77 24.30
CA THR A 46 -3.33 -25.68 24.77
C THR A 46 -3.46 -25.35 26.26
N HIS A 47 -2.42 -25.71 27.06
CA HIS A 47 -2.36 -25.37 28.49
C HIS A 47 -2.24 -23.85 28.76
N MET A 48 -1.90 -23.05 27.74
CA MET A 48 -1.85 -21.59 27.82
C MET A 48 -3.25 -20.96 27.67
N LEU A 49 -4.22 -21.69 27.10
CA LEU A 49 -5.56 -21.20 26.94
C LEU A 49 -6.23 -20.99 28.30
N ARG A 50 -6.60 -19.76 28.58
CA ARG A 50 -7.29 -19.36 29.81
C ARG A 50 -8.64 -18.78 29.46
N ILE A 51 -9.72 -19.50 29.81
CA ILE A 51 -11.09 -19.05 29.65
C ILE A 51 -11.71 -19.03 31.04
N PRO A 52 -11.95 -17.84 31.64
CA PRO A 52 -12.66 -17.74 32.91
C PRO A 52 -14.10 -18.24 32.75
N ASN A 53 -14.58 -19.00 33.70
CA ASN A 53 -15.95 -19.53 33.72
C ASN A 53 -16.76 -19.08 34.93
N ASP A 54 -16.16 -18.39 35.89
CA ASP A 54 -16.75 -17.99 37.15
C ASP A 54 -16.92 -16.47 37.30
N GLU A 55 -16.78 -15.70 36.21
CA GLU A 55 -16.93 -14.25 36.24
C GLU A 55 -18.41 -13.86 36.43
N PRO A 56 -18.74 -13.00 37.40
CA PRO A 56 -20.11 -12.52 37.60
C PRO A 56 -20.61 -11.72 36.41
N PHE A 57 -21.84 -11.92 36.01
CA PHE A 57 -22.52 -11.20 34.92
C PHE A 57 -21.97 -11.42 33.53
N VAL A 58 -21.14 -12.45 33.33
CA VAL A 58 -20.65 -12.87 32.01
C VAL A 58 -21.61 -13.94 31.45
N PRO A 59 -22.07 -13.81 30.20
CA PRO A 59 -22.89 -14.84 29.58
C PRO A 59 -22.15 -16.18 29.54
N ALA A 60 -22.75 -17.23 30.10
CA ALA A 60 -22.18 -18.57 30.09
C ALA A 60 -22.83 -19.42 28.99
N VAL A 61 -22.02 -19.91 28.08
CA VAL A 61 -22.36 -20.98 27.14
C VAL A 61 -22.08 -22.33 27.83
N HIS A 62 -23.04 -23.26 27.72
CA HIS A 62 -22.95 -24.61 28.28
C HIS A 62 -22.91 -25.61 27.13
N ASP A 63 -21.76 -26.11 26.78
CA ASP A 63 -21.57 -27.08 25.72
C ASP A 63 -20.57 -28.18 26.15
N ALA A 64 -19.94 -28.86 25.21
CA ALA A 64 -18.96 -29.91 25.46
C ALA A 64 -17.71 -29.45 26.24
N MET A 65 -17.41 -28.15 26.24
CA MET A 65 -16.31 -27.55 27.03
C MET A 65 -16.72 -27.30 28.50
N GLY A 66 -17.97 -27.50 28.85
CA GLY A 66 -18.54 -27.01 30.11
C GLY A 66 -18.93 -25.53 30.06
N PRO A 67 -19.21 -24.90 31.22
CA PRO A 67 -19.52 -23.46 31.23
C PRO A 67 -18.32 -22.62 30.84
N HIS A 68 -18.48 -21.71 29.85
CA HIS A 68 -17.48 -20.75 29.42
C HIS A 68 -18.14 -19.52 28.82
N SER A 69 -17.37 -18.45 28.61
CA SER A 69 -17.85 -17.23 27.98
C SER A 69 -17.02 -16.84 26.79
N PHE A 70 -17.67 -16.54 25.68
CA PHE A 70 -17.01 -15.99 24.51
C PHE A 70 -16.53 -14.55 24.70
N ASP A 71 -17.12 -13.78 25.63
CA ASP A 71 -16.62 -12.44 25.95
C ASP A 71 -15.20 -12.42 26.53
N CYS A 72 -14.77 -13.54 27.11
CA CYS A 72 -13.42 -13.74 27.66
C CYS A 72 -12.51 -14.58 26.75
N ALA A 73 -13.07 -15.31 25.78
CA ALA A 73 -12.31 -16.25 24.97
C ALA A 73 -11.56 -15.54 23.83
N PRO A 74 -10.34 -15.96 23.50
CA PRO A 74 -9.60 -15.45 22.35
C PRO A 74 -10.11 -16.11 21.06
N ILE A 75 -11.20 -15.61 20.49
CA ILE A 75 -11.85 -16.21 19.32
C ILE A 75 -11.03 -15.90 18.05
N GLU A 76 -10.71 -16.94 17.28
CA GLU A 76 -9.92 -16.82 16.05
C GLU A 76 -10.66 -16.03 14.94
N PHE A 77 -11.98 -16.23 14.82
CA PHE A 77 -12.82 -15.49 13.90
C PHE A 77 -14.16 -15.17 14.57
N PRO A 78 -14.26 -14.05 15.29
CA PRO A 78 -15.45 -13.68 16.05
C PRO A 78 -16.60 -13.28 15.12
N THR A 79 -17.78 -13.85 15.37
CA THR A 79 -19.05 -13.52 14.68
C THR A 79 -20.04 -12.86 15.63
N SER A 80 -21.01 -12.14 15.08
CA SER A 80 -22.03 -11.45 15.90
C SER A 80 -23.07 -12.41 16.46
N GLY A 81 -23.62 -12.09 17.65
CA GLY A 81 -24.79 -12.78 18.22
C GLY A 81 -24.48 -14.02 19.04
N VAL A 82 -23.22 -14.29 19.38
CA VAL A 82 -22.74 -15.44 20.15
C VAL A 82 -22.29 -15.08 21.58
N ALA A 83 -22.74 -13.94 22.09
CA ALA A 83 -22.39 -13.41 23.41
C ALA A 83 -20.89 -13.06 23.58
N ASP A 84 -20.18 -12.74 22.51
CA ASP A 84 -18.97 -11.93 22.50
C ASP A 84 -19.39 -10.47 22.28
N PHE A 85 -19.14 -9.59 23.24
CA PHE A 85 -19.56 -8.18 23.17
C PHE A 85 -18.50 -7.26 22.54
N ARG A 86 -17.34 -7.81 22.21
CA ARG A 86 -16.29 -7.10 21.47
C ARG A 86 -16.65 -7.04 19.98
N GLU A 87 -15.95 -6.20 19.23
CA GLU A 87 -16.19 -6.05 17.80
C GLU A 87 -16.04 -7.38 17.03
N PRO A 88 -17.08 -7.80 16.28
CA PRO A 88 -17.03 -9.02 15.49
C PRO A 88 -16.25 -8.82 14.19
N ALA A 89 -15.63 -9.88 13.66
CA ALA A 89 -15.10 -9.91 12.33
C ALA A 89 -16.19 -10.10 11.25
N MET A 90 -17.27 -10.79 11.57
CA MET A 90 -18.39 -11.00 10.64
C MET A 90 -19.73 -10.69 11.31
N GLN A 91 -20.60 -10.02 10.54
CA GLN A 91 -22.00 -9.79 10.90
C GLN A 91 -22.89 -10.02 9.68
N VAL A 92 -23.93 -10.80 9.86
CA VAL A 92 -24.92 -11.10 8.83
C VAL A 92 -26.29 -10.55 9.23
N MET A 93 -27.21 -10.51 8.27
CA MET A 93 -28.62 -10.28 8.52
C MET A 93 -29.43 -11.20 7.62
N ASP A 94 -30.31 -12.00 8.21
CA ASP A 94 -31.22 -12.87 7.46
C ASP A 94 -32.44 -12.09 6.90
N ILE A 95 -33.28 -12.78 6.15
CA ILE A 95 -34.53 -12.21 5.57
C ILE A 95 -35.54 -11.73 6.62
N ASN A 96 -35.43 -12.12 7.89
CA ASN A 96 -36.26 -11.69 9.00
C ASN A 96 -35.65 -10.53 9.79
N GLY A 97 -34.46 -10.05 9.40
CA GLY A 97 -33.72 -9.00 10.08
C GLY A 97 -32.96 -9.46 11.33
N MET A 98 -32.78 -10.77 11.53
CA MET A 98 -31.97 -11.31 12.63
C MET A 98 -30.51 -11.40 12.26
N SER A 99 -29.62 -11.11 13.23
CA SER A 99 -28.18 -10.93 12.98
C SER A 99 -27.30 -11.79 13.89
N ALA A 100 -27.60 -13.05 14.04
CA ALA A 100 -26.73 -14.01 14.72
C ALA A 100 -26.08 -14.94 13.70
N CYS A 101 -24.80 -15.24 13.90
CA CYS A 101 -24.04 -16.17 13.07
C CYS A 101 -23.04 -16.92 13.94
N GLU A 102 -22.99 -18.23 13.76
CA GLU A 102 -22.02 -19.11 14.42
C GLU A 102 -20.91 -19.50 13.42
N CYS A 103 -19.74 -19.84 13.91
CA CYS A 103 -18.62 -20.26 13.08
C CYS A 103 -18.00 -21.54 13.66
N TYR A 104 -18.56 -22.68 13.29
CA TYR A 104 -18.12 -23.99 13.76
C TYR A 104 -17.18 -24.66 12.77
N TYR A 105 -16.04 -25.16 13.25
CA TYR A 105 -15.10 -25.95 12.45
C TYR A 105 -15.79 -27.19 11.82
N LYS A 106 -15.48 -27.43 10.56
CA LYS A 106 -15.97 -28.57 9.75
C LYS A 106 -14.82 -29.45 9.28
N ASP A 107 -13.83 -28.89 8.60
CA ASP A 107 -12.70 -29.58 7.99
C ASP A 107 -11.58 -28.60 7.68
N TYR A 108 -10.47 -29.09 7.13
CA TYR A 108 -9.36 -28.26 6.67
C TYR A 108 -8.69 -28.84 5.43
N ARG A 109 -7.92 -27.97 4.76
CA ARG A 109 -7.01 -28.38 3.67
C ARG A 109 -5.69 -27.63 3.79
N ILE A 110 -4.57 -28.34 3.64
CA ILE A 110 -3.24 -27.74 3.51
C ILE A 110 -2.76 -28.01 2.08
N SER A 111 -2.31 -26.95 1.41
CA SER A 111 -1.76 -27.02 0.05
C SER A 111 -0.43 -26.28 -0.04
N ASN A 112 0.41 -26.67 -1.00
CA ASN A 112 1.60 -25.90 -1.34
C ASN A 112 1.23 -24.73 -2.26
N GLY A 113 2.03 -23.67 -2.22
CA GLY A 113 1.76 -22.43 -2.95
C GLY A 113 0.61 -21.62 -2.34
N LYS A 114 0.05 -20.74 -3.16
CA LYS A 114 -1.04 -19.85 -2.73
C LYS A 114 -2.14 -19.74 -3.79
N PRO A 115 -3.41 -20.04 -3.45
CA PRO A 115 -4.54 -19.87 -4.35
C PRO A 115 -4.81 -18.39 -4.65
N LYS A 116 -5.27 -18.09 -5.88
CA LYS A 116 -5.71 -16.74 -6.25
C LYS A 116 -7.02 -16.39 -5.56
N LEU A 117 -7.17 -15.14 -5.14
CA LEU A 117 -8.44 -14.60 -4.68
C LEU A 117 -9.26 -14.09 -5.87
N LYS A 118 -10.54 -14.45 -5.91
CA LYS A 118 -11.43 -14.13 -7.02
C LYS A 118 -11.66 -12.63 -7.15
N GLY A 119 -11.18 -12.03 -8.24
CA GLY A 119 -11.40 -10.61 -8.56
C GLY A 119 -10.60 -9.61 -7.70
N LEU A 120 -9.74 -10.08 -6.82
CA LEU A 120 -8.98 -9.25 -5.89
C LEU A 120 -7.47 -9.38 -6.10
N PRO A 121 -6.70 -8.31 -5.87
CA PRO A 121 -5.26 -8.40 -5.72
C PRO A 121 -4.91 -9.20 -4.46
N ALA A 122 -3.86 -9.98 -4.53
CA ALA A 122 -3.36 -10.77 -3.41
C ALA A 122 -1.88 -11.11 -3.61
N THR A 123 -1.18 -11.44 -2.56
CA THR A 123 0.13 -12.06 -2.67
C THR A 123 0.02 -13.37 -3.46
N TYR A 124 1.08 -13.74 -4.15
CA TYR A 124 1.16 -14.99 -4.92
C TYR A 124 2.44 -15.76 -4.54
N ALA A 125 2.41 -17.07 -4.73
CA ALA A 125 3.56 -17.92 -4.43
C ALA A 125 3.56 -19.18 -5.33
N ALA A 126 4.76 -19.64 -5.68
CA ALA A 126 4.96 -20.97 -6.20
C ALA A 126 4.86 -22.03 -5.08
N ASP A 127 4.81 -23.29 -5.45
CA ASP A 127 4.60 -24.40 -4.51
C ASP A 127 5.69 -24.56 -3.44
N ASP A 128 6.90 -24.06 -3.70
CA ASP A 128 8.05 -24.09 -2.80
C ASP A 128 8.27 -22.80 -1.99
N GLU A 129 7.50 -21.74 -2.28
CA GLU A 129 7.64 -20.44 -1.63
C GLU A 129 6.70 -20.26 -0.44
N ALA A 130 5.52 -20.89 -0.46
CA ALA A 130 4.53 -20.78 0.59
C ALA A 130 3.74 -22.06 0.79
N GLN A 131 3.05 -22.17 1.93
CA GLN A 131 1.99 -23.14 2.18
C GLN A 131 0.71 -22.42 2.58
N THR A 132 -0.45 -22.93 2.17
CA THR A 132 -1.76 -22.38 2.50
C THR A 132 -2.60 -23.37 3.28
N LEU A 133 -3.14 -22.91 4.41
CA LEU A 133 -4.17 -23.58 5.19
C LEU A 133 -5.53 -22.94 4.88
N GLU A 134 -6.49 -23.75 4.51
CA GLU A 134 -7.90 -23.39 4.42
C GLU A 134 -8.63 -24.14 5.52
N VAL A 135 -9.27 -23.40 6.42
CA VAL A 135 -10.10 -23.96 7.49
C VAL A 135 -11.56 -23.76 7.10
N PHE A 136 -12.28 -24.84 6.91
CA PHE A 136 -13.69 -24.83 6.55
C PHE A 136 -14.52 -24.79 7.81
N CYS A 137 -15.36 -23.78 7.91
CA CYS A 137 -16.31 -23.59 8.99
C CYS A 137 -17.73 -23.47 8.42
N TYR A 138 -18.73 -23.56 9.28
CA TYR A 138 -20.12 -23.43 8.86
C TYR A 138 -20.99 -22.85 9.96
N ASP A 139 -22.06 -22.20 9.56
CA ASP A 139 -23.17 -21.83 10.44
C ASP A 139 -24.36 -22.77 10.16
N PRO A 140 -24.74 -23.63 11.11
CA PRO A 140 -25.80 -24.62 10.88
C PRO A 140 -27.21 -24.02 10.71
N HIS A 141 -27.43 -22.77 11.15
CA HIS A 141 -28.73 -22.12 11.08
C HIS A 141 -28.97 -21.39 9.77
N SER A 142 -27.97 -20.64 9.31
CA SER A 142 -28.07 -19.89 8.06
C SER A 142 -27.68 -20.72 6.83
N GLY A 143 -26.90 -21.79 7.01
CA GLY A 143 -26.32 -22.57 5.91
C GLY A 143 -25.15 -21.88 5.25
N LEU A 144 -24.52 -20.90 5.90
CA LEU A 144 -23.30 -20.30 5.42
C LEU A 144 -22.09 -21.22 5.61
N ASP A 145 -21.32 -21.44 4.57
CA ASP A 145 -19.96 -21.98 4.65
C ASP A 145 -18.95 -20.82 4.70
N ILE A 146 -18.02 -20.87 5.65
CA ILE A 146 -17.02 -19.85 5.91
C ILE A 146 -15.65 -20.50 5.75
N THR A 147 -14.82 -20.01 4.86
CA THR A 147 -13.44 -20.49 4.68
C THR A 147 -12.45 -19.45 5.18
N LEU A 148 -11.71 -19.79 6.24
CA LEU A 148 -10.60 -18.98 6.74
C LEU A 148 -9.32 -19.42 6.03
N MET A 149 -8.64 -18.50 5.36
CA MET A 149 -7.45 -18.79 4.55
C MET A 149 -6.22 -18.17 5.21
N TYR A 150 -5.17 -18.98 5.38
CA TYR A 150 -3.88 -18.56 5.93
C TYR A 150 -2.79 -19.02 4.97
N SER A 151 -1.97 -18.09 4.46
CA SER A 151 -0.80 -18.48 3.66
C SER A 151 0.47 -18.03 4.37
N VAL A 152 1.40 -18.97 4.55
CA VAL A 152 2.66 -18.75 5.28
C VAL A 152 3.79 -18.60 4.28
N PHE A 153 4.53 -17.48 4.38
CA PHE A 153 5.74 -17.17 3.63
C PHE A 153 6.94 -17.24 4.58
N PRO A 154 7.54 -18.43 4.80
CA PRO A 154 8.50 -18.64 5.87
C PRO A 154 9.72 -17.72 5.78
N LYS A 155 10.26 -17.56 4.59
CA LYS A 155 11.45 -16.77 4.27
C LYS A 155 11.33 -15.28 4.60
N PHE A 156 10.09 -14.76 4.65
CA PHE A 156 9.84 -13.34 4.86
C PHE A 156 9.24 -13.03 6.22
N ASP A 157 9.03 -14.04 7.08
CA ASP A 157 8.33 -13.91 8.37
C ASP A 157 6.94 -13.29 8.21
N VAL A 158 6.19 -13.74 7.20
CA VAL A 158 4.87 -13.23 6.85
C VAL A 158 3.83 -14.34 6.83
N ILE A 159 2.66 -14.02 7.38
CA ILE A 159 1.43 -14.81 7.26
C ILE A 159 0.37 -13.92 6.64
N THR A 160 -0.38 -14.41 5.65
CA THR A 160 -1.50 -13.66 5.09
C THR A 160 -2.82 -14.28 5.48
N ARG A 161 -3.87 -13.44 5.64
CA ARG A 161 -5.22 -13.88 5.98
C ARG A 161 -6.24 -13.33 5.02
N SER A 162 -7.23 -14.17 4.70
CA SER A 162 -8.41 -13.80 3.92
C SER A 162 -9.59 -14.68 4.33
N VAL A 163 -10.81 -14.27 4.00
CA VAL A 163 -12.04 -14.99 4.33
C VAL A 163 -12.91 -15.10 3.08
N LYS A 164 -13.44 -16.30 2.82
CA LYS A 164 -14.49 -16.52 1.83
C LYS A 164 -15.77 -16.94 2.54
N VAL A 165 -16.90 -16.42 2.11
CA VAL A 165 -18.23 -16.78 2.60
C VAL A 165 -19.08 -17.25 1.42
N GLU A 166 -19.80 -18.36 1.59
CA GLU A 166 -20.63 -18.99 0.56
C GLU A 166 -22.00 -19.30 1.13
N ASN A 167 -23.06 -18.82 0.50
CA ASN A 167 -24.43 -19.10 0.95
C ASN A 167 -24.93 -20.44 0.36
N ASN A 168 -24.79 -21.50 1.11
CA ASN A 168 -25.34 -22.81 0.81
C ASN A 168 -26.69 -23.09 1.48
N GLY A 169 -27.28 -22.05 2.11
CA GLY A 169 -28.61 -22.10 2.71
C GLY A 169 -29.75 -22.03 1.70
N LEU A 170 -30.97 -21.87 2.21
CA LEU A 170 -32.20 -21.86 1.40
C LEU A 170 -32.75 -20.44 1.17
N ALA A 171 -32.20 -19.44 1.83
CA ALA A 171 -32.65 -18.05 1.77
C ALA A 171 -31.48 -17.09 1.57
N ALA A 172 -31.77 -15.91 1.03
CA ALA A 172 -30.79 -14.86 0.88
C ALA A 172 -30.31 -14.34 2.24
N ILE A 173 -29.04 -13.91 2.30
CA ILE A 173 -28.39 -13.34 3.49
C ILE A 173 -27.60 -12.11 3.09
N ASP A 174 -27.69 -11.05 3.88
CA ASP A 174 -26.83 -9.88 3.75
C ASP A 174 -25.61 -10.00 4.66
N LEU A 175 -24.41 -9.94 4.10
CA LEU A 175 -23.18 -9.68 4.86
C LEU A 175 -23.14 -8.19 5.19
N ARG A 176 -23.30 -7.85 6.46
CA ARG A 176 -23.29 -6.45 6.95
C ARG A 176 -21.89 -6.01 7.35
N ARG A 177 -21.04 -6.97 7.68
CA ARG A 177 -19.63 -6.78 8.04
C ARG A 177 -18.83 -8.02 7.67
N ILE A 178 -17.67 -7.81 7.10
CA ILE A 178 -16.68 -8.86 6.84
C ILE A 178 -15.27 -8.26 6.97
N ILE A 179 -14.55 -8.71 7.99
CA ILE A 179 -13.18 -8.30 8.30
C ILE A 179 -12.26 -9.45 7.92
N SER A 180 -11.21 -9.15 7.19
CA SER A 180 -10.29 -10.16 6.66
C SER A 180 -9.39 -10.78 7.73
N MET A 181 -9.04 -10.01 8.78
CA MET A 181 -8.17 -10.42 9.87
C MET A 181 -8.73 -9.97 11.22
N SER A 182 -8.81 -10.92 12.14
CA SER A 182 -9.03 -10.70 13.57
C SER A 182 -7.90 -11.37 14.35
N LEU A 183 -7.37 -10.71 15.37
CA LEU A 183 -6.30 -11.24 16.21
C LEU A 183 -6.51 -10.79 17.65
N ASP A 184 -6.66 -11.75 18.56
CA ASP A 184 -6.76 -11.50 19.99
C ASP A 184 -5.39 -11.70 20.64
N LEU A 185 -4.85 -10.64 21.28
CA LEU A 185 -3.58 -10.63 22.00
C LEU A 185 -3.83 -10.57 23.52
N ASP A 186 -3.01 -11.30 24.31
CA ASP A 186 -3.25 -11.50 25.74
C ASP A 186 -2.89 -10.32 26.64
N ARG A 187 -2.41 -9.20 26.09
CA ARG A 187 -2.04 -7.99 26.83
C ARG A 187 -2.61 -6.73 26.21
N MET A 188 -2.59 -5.60 26.91
CA MET A 188 -3.11 -4.31 26.43
C MET A 188 -2.04 -3.22 26.31
N ASP A 189 -0.81 -3.47 26.75
CA ASP A 189 0.28 -2.50 26.87
C ASP A 189 1.06 -2.30 25.55
N TYR A 190 0.34 -1.97 24.49
CA TYR A 190 0.92 -1.66 23.19
C TYR A 190 0.87 -0.16 22.88
N ASP A 191 1.79 0.28 22.01
CA ASP A 191 1.59 1.46 21.17
C ASP A 191 1.01 1.06 19.81
N MET A 192 0.09 1.86 19.29
CA MET A 192 -0.39 1.77 17.92
C MET A 192 0.35 2.78 17.06
N ILE A 193 0.89 2.31 15.93
CA ILE A 193 1.50 3.15 14.89
C ILE A 193 0.56 3.21 13.71
N THR A 194 0.28 4.42 13.23
CA THR A 194 -0.58 4.69 12.07
C THR A 194 0.07 5.68 11.12
N LEU A 195 -0.37 5.66 9.86
CA LEU A 195 0.06 6.59 8.82
C LEU A 195 -1.12 7.48 8.44
N HIS A 196 -1.05 8.77 8.79
CA HIS A 196 -2.10 9.75 8.59
C HIS A 196 -1.62 10.93 7.73
N GLY A 197 -2.53 11.77 7.28
CA GLY A 197 -2.13 12.96 6.54
C GLY A 197 -3.27 13.72 5.88
N THR A 198 -2.87 14.48 4.86
CA THR A 198 -3.74 15.21 3.94
C THR A 198 -3.10 15.18 2.55
N TRP A 199 -3.75 15.77 1.54
CA TRP A 199 -3.08 16.06 0.27
C TRP A 199 -1.77 16.81 0.49
N ALA A 200 -0.71 16.42 -0.21
CA ALA A 200 0.63 16.97 -0.14
C ALA A 200 1.34 16.79 1.24
N ARG A 201 0.78 15.94 2.10
CA ARG A 201 1.36 15.59 3.41
C ARG A 201 0.90 14.19 3.81
N GLU A 202 1.12 13.23 2.96
CA GLU A 202 0.65 11.86 3.11
C GLU A 202 1.53 11.03 4.06
N ARG A 203 0.94 10.07 4.73
CA ARG A 203 1.59 9.00 5.52
C ARG A 203 2.57 9.48 6.58
N HIS A 204 2.25 10.61 7.24
CA HIS A 204 2.97 10.99 8.44
C HIS A 204 2.76 9.96 9.56
N VAL A 205 3.85 9.57 10.20
CA VAL A 205 3.81 8.58 11.27
C VAL A 205 3.23 9.18 12.54
N GLN A 206 2.27 8.48 13.12
CA GLN A 206 1.77 8.76 14.46
C GLN A 206 1.91 7.50 15.31
N ARG A 207 2.44 7.63 16.52
CA ARG A 207 2.56 6.59 17.53
C ARG A 207 1.89 7.04 18.82
N PHE A 208 0.99 6.22 19.35
CA PHE A 208 0.27 6.53 20.58
C PHE A 208 -0.08 5.23 21.35
N PRO A 209 -0.14 5.29 22.70
CA PRO A 209 -0.47 4.14 23.51
C PRO A 209 -1.94 3.75 23.34
N VAL A 210 -2.18 2.45 23.18
CA VAL A 210 -3.53 1.87 23.16
C VAL A 210 -4.19 2.04 24.53
N ARG A 211 -5.51 2.24 24.57
CA ARG A 211 -6.32 2.48 25.76
C ARG A 211 -7.57 1.61 25.75
N PHE A 212 -8.23 1.48 26.90
CA PHE A 212 -9.55 0.87 26.98
C PHE A 212 -10.54 1.47 25.96
N GLY A 213 -11.33 0.60 25.34
CA GLY A 213 -12.23 0.96 24.25
C GLY A 213 -11.58 0.81 22.89
N LYS A 214 -12.07 1.56 21.90
CA LYS A 214 -11.74 1.37 20.50
C LYS A 214 -10.88 2.51 19.97
N GLN A 215 -9.78 2.16 19.31
CA GLN A 215 -8.96 3.07 18.54
C GLN A 215 -8.94 2.57 17.10
N SER A 216 -9.22 3.44 16.13
CA SER A 216 -9.34 3.04 14.74
C SER A 216 -8.77 4.04 13.77
N ILE A 217 -8.39 3.52 12.61
CA ILE A 217 -8.15 4.25 11.37
C ILE A 217 -9.10 3.71 10.30
N ASP A 218 -9.61 4.59 9.46
CA ASP A 218 -10.57 4.15 8.44
C ASP A 218 -10.60 5.07 7.22
N SER A 219 -11.23 4.57 6.17
CA SER A 219 -11.75 5.37 5.07
C SER A 219 -13.17 4.92 4.74
N ASN A 220 -14.06 5.89 4.56
CA ASN A 220 -15.40 5.72 4.04
C ASN A 220 -15.60 6.51 2.73
N ARG A 221 -14.53 6.62 1.92
CA ARG A 221 -14.43 7.49 0.74
C ARG A 221 -14.47 6.71 -0.58
N GLY A 222 -14.70 5.40 -0.53
CA GLY A 222 -14.63 4.52 -1.71
C GLY A 222 -13.21 4.19 -2.16
N SER A 223 -12.22 4.74 -1.50
CA SER A 223 -10.80 4.47 -1.72
C SER A 223 -10.01 4.57 -0.42
N THR A 224 -8.79 4.04 -0.39
CA THR A 224 -7.77 4.48 0.55
C THR A 224 -7.62 5.99 0.42
N SER A 225 -7.29 6.72 1.46
CA SER A 225 -7.33 8.19 1.44
C SER A 225 -6.03 8.81 1.92
N HIS A 226 -5.87 10.13 1.69
CA HIS A 226 -4.79 10.89 2.31
C HIS A 226 -4.87 10.89 3.84
N ALA A 227 -6.10 10.77 4.42
CA ALA A 227 -6.32 10.89 5.86
C ALA A 227 -5.69 9.74 6.63
N HIS A 228 -5.87 8.51 6.16
CA HIS A 228 -5.29 7.32 6.75
C HIS A 228 -4.88 6.34 5.64
N ASN A 229 -3.72 5.70 5.81
CA ASN A 229 -3.33 4.54 5.03
C ASN A 229 -3.88 3.25 5.68
N ASN A 230 -4.14 2.23 4.88
CA ASN A 230 -4.69 0.95 5.34
C ASN A 230 -3.62 0.00 5.94
N PHE A 231 -2.66 0.60 6.62
CA PHE A 231 -1.62 -0.03 7.42
C PHE A 231 -1.68 0.47 8.86
N PHE A 232 -1.48 -0.42 9.81
CA PHE A 232 -1.14 -0.08 11.18
C PHE A 232 -0.21 -1.12 11.80
N ALA A 233 0.48 -0.75 12.88
CA ALA A 233 1.26 -1.68 13.66
C ALA A 233 0.96 -1.54 15.16
N LEU A 234 1.13 -2.64 15.90
CA LEU A 234 1.18 -2.67 17.36
C LEU A 234 2.61 -2.98 17.78
N CYS A 235 3.14 -2.27 18.77
CA CYS A 235 4.50 -2.54 19.24
C CYS A 235 4.63 -2.27 20.75
N ASP A 236 5.70 -2.79 21.34
CA ASP A 236 6.06 -2.44 22.72
C ASP A 236 6.27 -0.94 22.88
N HIS A 237 5.93 -0.37 24.05
CA HIS A 237 6.19 1.04 24.34
C HIS A 237 7.66 1.44 24.16
N THR A 238 8.56 0.50 24.38
CA THR A 238 10.02 0.69 24.25
C THR A 238 10.59 0.29 22.90
N ALA A 239 9.74 -0.17 21.98
CA ALA A 239 10.19 -0.58 20.65
C ALA A 239 10.82 0.59 19.88
N THR A 240 11.94 0.28 19.22
CA THR A 240 12.67 1.18 18.34
C THR A 240 12.80 0.56 16.95
N GLU A 241 13.59 1.15 16.08
CA GLU A 241 13.91 0.55 14.77
C GLU A 241 14.65 -0.81 14.90
N ASP A 242 15.38 -1.03 15.99
CA ASP A 242 16.32 -2.16 16.16
C ASP A 242 16.00 -3.04 17.38
N PHE A 243 14.93 -2.77 18.12
CA PHE A 243 14.63 -3.45 19.37
C PHE A 243 13.13 -3.44 19.68
N GLY A 244 12.67 -4.50 20.35
CA GLY A 244 11.29 -4.66 20.85
C GLY A 244 10.40 -5.41 19.87
N GLU A 245 9.25 -5.85 20.38
CA GLU A 245 8.25 -6.56 19.59
C GLU A 245 7.42 -5.59 18.75
N ALA A 246 7.12 -6.00 17.53
CA ALA A 246 6.23 -5.28 16.62
C ALA A 246 5.39 -6.26 15.79
N TYR A 247 4.11 -5.96 15.66
CA TYR A 247 3.13 -6.65 14.83
C TYR A 247 2.66 -5.67 13.76
N GLY A 248 2.89 -5.97 12.49
CA GLY A 248 2.46 -5.13 11.38
C GLY A 248 1.31 -5.75 10.60
N PHE A 249 0.38 -4.92 10.13
CA PHE A 249 -0.81 -5.33 9.40
C PHE A 249 -1.03 -4.40 8.20
N ALA A 250 -1.10 -4.96 6.99
CA ALA A 250 -1.34 -4.22 5.75
C ALA A 250 -2.45 -4.88 4.94
N LEU A 251 -3.46 -4.11 4.55
CA LEU A 251 -4.59 -4.61 3.76
C LEU A 251 -4.29 -4.51 2.26
N VAL A 252 -4.43 -5.60 1.54
CA VAL A 252 -4.29 -5.65 0.07
C VAL A 252 -5.63 -5.25 -0.57
N TYR A 253 -5.98 -3.98 -0.44
CA TYR A 253 -7.26 -3.44 -0.89
C TYR A 253 -7.18 -1.92 -1.04
N SER A 254 -7.84 -1.37 -2.06
CA SER A 254 -7.78 0.06 -2.38
C SER A 254 -9.10 0.79 -2.16
N GLY A 255 -10.07 0.15 -1.53
CA GLY A 255 -11.40 0.70 -1.21
C GLY A 255 -11.52 1.22 0.22
N SER A 256 -12.77 1.46 0.63
CA SER A 256 -13.09 1.83 2.01
C SER A 256 -12.68 0.73 2.98
N PHE A 257 -11.89 1.06 4.00
CA PHE A 257 -11.30 0.12 4.94
C PHE A 257 -11.52 0.52 6.40
N LEU A 258 -11.41 -0.44 7.30
CA LEU A 258 -11.36 -0.24 8.75
C LEU A 258 -10.19 -1.03 9.32
N GLY A 259 -9.27 -0.32 10.00
CA GLY A 259 -8.29 -0.90 10.92
C GLY A 259 -8.64 -0.47 12.34
N MET A 260 -8.77 -1.42 13.25
CA MET A 260 -9.24 -1.15 14.61
C MET A 260 -8.47 -1.98 15.63
N VAL A 261 -8.27 -1.37 16.79
CA VAL A 261 -7.76 -2.02 18.00
C VAL A 261 -8.75 -1.76 19.13
N GLU A 262 -9.23 -2.81 19.76
CA GLU A 262 -10.13 -2.75 20.90
C GLU A 262 -9.49 -3.40 22.13
N VAL A 263 -9.45 -2.64 23.24
CA VAL A 263 -9.11 -3.19 24.55
C VAL A 263 -10.38 -3.35 25.36
N GLY A 264 -10.71 -4.61 25.67
CA GLY A 264 -11.88 -4.97 26.43
C GLY A 264 -11.66 -4.90 27.96
N GLN A 265 -12.71 -5.17 28.72
CA GLN A 265 -12.73 -5.13 30.20
C GLN A 265 -11.74 -6.09 30.88
N TYR A 266 -11.27 -7.13 30.17
CA TYR A 266 -10.33 -8.14 30.67
C TYR A 266 -8.88 -7.86 30.24
N GLU A 267 -8.56 -6.61 29.87
CA GLU A 267 -7.19 -6.15 29.54
C GLU A 267 -6.55 -6.90 28.37
N LYS A 268 -7.38 -7.44 27.46
CA LYS A 268 -6.96 -8.08 26.23
C LYS A 268 -7.20 -7.17 25.03
N THR A 269 -6.35 -7.30 24.03
CA THR A 269 -6.39 -6.50 22.81
C THR A 269 -6.90 -7.33 21.64
N ARG A 270 -7.94 -6.84 20.94
CA ARG A 270 -8.38 -7.37 19.66
C ARG A 270 -7.99 -6.41 18.55
N ALA A 271 -7.23 -6.89 17.56
CA ALA A 271 -6.88 -6.16 16.35
C ALA A 271 -7.71 -6.67 15.17
N LEU A 272 -8.24 -5.75 14.36
CA LEU A 272 -9.13 -6.04 13.24
C LEU A 272 -8.68 -5.23 12.01
N LEU A 273 -8.67 -5.84 10.80
CA LEU A 273 -8.40 -5.14 9.54
C LEU A 273 -9.19 -5.76 8.40
N GLY A 274 -9.93 -4.93 7.65
CA GLY A 274 -10.73 -5.37 6.51
C GLY A 274 -11.55 -4.27 5.86
N ILE A 275 -12.60 -4.64 5.13
CA ILE A 275 -13.54 -3.69 4.51
C ILE A 275 -14.27 -2.90 5.59
N ASN A 276 -14.42 -1.58 5.37
CA ASN A 276 -15.18 -0.72 6.26
C ASN A 276 -16.66 -1.10 6.23
N PRO A 277 -17.28 -1.46 7.38
CA PRO A 277 -18.71 -1.78 7.45
C PRO A 277 -19.63 -0.55 7.29
N TYR A 278 -19.05 0.66 7.29
CA TYR A 278 -19.83 1.87 7.06
C TYR A 278 -20.48 1.84 5.68
N ASP A 279 -21.81 1.86 5.67
CA ASP A 279 -22.64 1.80 4.44
C ASP A 279 -22.29 0.62 3.50
N PHE A 280 -21.73 -0.46 4.04
CA PHE A 280 -21.45 -1.71 3.33
C PHE A 280 -22.55 -2.74 3.60
N SER A 281 -22.97 -3.43 2.58
CA SER A 281 -23.71 -4.68 2.65
C SER A 281 -23.48 -5.46 1.37
N TRP A 282 -23.38 -6.77 1.47
CA TRP A 282 -23.27 -7.64 0.32
C TRP A 282 -24.38 -8.70 0.37
N HIS A 283 -25.27 -8.66 -0.61
CA HIS A 283 -26.40 -9.58 -0.70
C HIS A 283 -25.95 -10.90 -1.33
N LEU A 284 -26.19 -12.01 -0.63
CA LEU A 284 -25.88 -13.36 -1.08
C LEU A 284 -27.16 -14.15 -1.28
N GLU A 285 -27.54 -14.39 -2.52
CA GLU A 285 -28.55 -15.41 -2.87
C GLU A 285 -27.99 -16.81 -2.61
N PRO A 286 -28.87 -17.84 -2.44
CA PRO A 286 -28.41 -19.22 -2.39
C PRO A 286 -27.51 -19.60 -3.57
N GLY A 287 -26.30 -20.09 -3.26
CA GLY A 287 -25.28 -20.44 -4.25
C GLY A 287 -24.30 -19.30 -4.61
N GLU A 288 -24.50 -18.07 -4.10
CA GLU A 288 -23.54 -16.96 -4.29
C GLU A 288 -22.43 -16.98 -3.23
N ASP A 289 -21.28 -16.42 -3.59
CA ASP A 289 -20.10 -16.31 -2.73
C ASP A 289 -19.60 -14.86 -2.61
N PHE A 290 -18.88 -14.59 -1.52
CA PHE A 290 -18.13 -13.36 -1.30
C PHE A 290 -16.70 -13.68 -0.89
N GLN A 291 -15.73 -13.03 -1.53
CA GLN A 291 -14.32 -13.10 -1.18
C GLN A 291 -13.88 -11.78 -0.54
N ALA A 292 -13.44 -11.83 0.71
CA ALA A 292 -12.82 -10.69 1.38
C ALA A 292 -11.38 -10.44 0.89
N PRO A 293 -10.88 -9.19 0.92
CA PRO A 293 -9.49 -8.88 0.61
C PRO A 293 -8.50 -9.59 1.53
N GLU A 294 -7.24 -9.64 1.12
CA GLU A 294 -6.15 -10.20 1.92
C GLU A 294 -5.56 -9.17 2.88
N VAL A 295 -5.14 -9.61 4.07
CA VAL A 295 -4.27 -8.88 4.99
C VAL A 295 -2.91 -9.58 5.04
N ILE A 296 -1.84 -8.82 4.88
CA ILE A 296 -0.45 -9.26 5.12
C ILE A 296 -0.12 -8.95 6.58
N MET A 297 0.31 -9.96 7.34
CA MET A 297 0.69 -9.85 8.74
C MET A 297 2.16 -10.23 8.90
N THR A 298 2.89 -9.51 9.75
CA THR A 298 4.24 -9.87 10.14
C THR A 298 4.50 -9.58 11.61
N TYR A 299 5.31 -10.43 12.24
CA TYR A 299 5.86 -10.23 13.57
C TYR A 299 7.36 -9.97 13.48
N SER A 300 7.86 -9.09 14.33
CA SER A 300 9.28 -8.85 14.53
C SER A 300 9.60 -8.73 16.02
N GLY A 301 10.55 -9.50 16.51
CA GLY A 301 11.19 -9.31 17.83
C GLY A 301 12.44 -8.41 17.77
N GLU A 302 12.76 -7.91 16.56
CA GLU A 302 13.98 -7.11 16.28
C GLU A 302 13.61 -5.64 15.91
N GLY A 303 12.47 -5.15 16.41
CA GLY A 303 12.02 -3.78 16.23
C GLY A 303 11.27 -3.49 14.92
N LEU A 304 10.92 -2.21 14.75
CA LEU A 304 10.12 -1.69 13.64
C LEU A 304 10.84 -1.80 12.29
N GLY A 305 12.17 -1.67 12.28
CA GLY A 305 12.96 -1.77 11.06
C GLY A 305 12.88 -3.16 10.43
N GLN A 306 12.94 -4.22 11.23
CA GLN A 306 12.80 -5.60 10.73
C GLN A 306 11.36 -5.86 10.25
N MET A 307 10.35 -5.40 11.00
CA MET A 307 8.95 -5.45 10.55
C MET A 307 8.78 -4.83 9.16
N SER A 308 9.35 -3.64 8.93
CA SER A 308 9.30 -2.98 7.62
C SER A 308 10.01 -3.79 6.53
N ARG A 309 11.19 -4.34 6.79
CA ARG A 309 11.92 -5.17 5.81
C ARG A 309 11.17 -6.44 5.43
N ASN A 310 10.45 -7.07 6.37
CA ASN A 310 9.58 -8.21 6.09
C ASN A 310 8.48 -7.83 5.07
N PHE A 311 7.81 -6.68 5.26
CA PHE A 311 6.85 -6.16 4.29
C PHE A 311 7.50 -5.83 2.94
N HIS A 312 8.65 -5.15 2.96
CA HIS A 312 9.35 -4.79 1.72
C HIS A 312 9.70 -6.03 0.89
N ASP A 313 10.17 -7.07 1.54
CA ASP A 313 10.58 -8.29 0.85
C ASP A 313 9.40 -9.07 0.28
N VAL A 314 8.33 -9.29 1.04
CA VAL A 314 7.16 -9.99 0.51
C VAL A 314 6.46 -9.18 -0.58
N MET A 315 6.38 -7.85 -0.47
CA MET A 315 5.77 -7.02 -1.50
C MET A 315 6.59 -7.02 -2.79
N ARG A 316 7.91 -6.89 -2.70
CA ARG A 316 8.79 -6.96 -3.88
C ARG A 316 8.74 -8.31 -4.57
N ASN A 317 8.72 -9.41 -3.81
CA ASN A 317 8.87 -10.76 -4.38
C ASN A 317 7.53 -11.41 -4.73
N ASN A 318 6.50 -11.19 -3.94
CA ASN A 318 5.26 -11.97 -3.97
C ASN A 318 3.96 -11.13 -4.06
N LEU A 319 4.04 -9.82 -4.28
CA LEU A 319 2.87 -8.96 -4.52
C LEU A 319 2.99 -8.23 -5.86
N ILE A 320 4.05 -7.44 -6.04
CA ILE A 320 4.30 -6.72 -7.29
C ILE A 320 4.60 -7.73 -8.39
N ARG A 321 3.98 -7.56 -9.56
CA ARG A 321 4.06 -8.52 -10.66
C ARG A 321 4.47 -7.87 -11.98
N GLY A 322 4.62 -8.68 -13.02
CA GLY A 322 4.94 -8.26 -14.37
C GLY A 322 6.42 -7.94 -14.58
N LYS A 323 6.75 -7.50 -15.78
CA LYS A 323 8.10 -7.22 -16.26
C LYS A 323 8.83 -6.21 -15.38
N TRP A 324 8.12 -5.19 -14.91
CA TRP A 324 8.70 -4.07 -14.18
C TRP A 324 8.98 -4.34 -12.70
N LYS A 325 8.57 -5.49 -12.18
CA LYS A 325 8.90 -5.93 -10.81
C LYS A 325 10.41 -5.83 -10.53
N ASP A 326 11.23 -6.37 -11.42
CA ASP A 326 12.67 -6.52 -11.24
C ASP A 326 13.52 -5.55 -12.08
N MET A 327 12.89 -4.83 -13.02
CA MET A 327 13.59 -3.93 -13.92
C MET A 327 13.74 -2.52 -13.33
N ARG A 328 14.86 -1.85 -13.65
CA ARG A 328 15.02 -0.40 -13.45
C ARG A 328 13.98 0.33 -14.31
N ARG A 329 13.31 1.32 -13.72
CA ARG A 329 12.38 2.20 -14.46
C ARG A 329 13.15 3.16 -15.34
N PRO A 330 12.60 3.57 -16.50
CA PRO A 330 13.19 4.65 -17.30
C PRO A 330 13.21 5.94 -16.47
N ILE A 331 14.30 6.69 -16.56
CA ILE A 331 14.39 8.03 -16.00
C ILE A 331 13.51 8.94 -16.84
N LEU A 332 12.41 9.41 -16.27
CA LEU A 332 11.41 10.19 -16.99
C LEU A 332 11.51 11.70 -16.69
N ILE A 333 10.93 12.49 -17.57
CA ILE A 333 10.52 13.86 -17.29
C ILE A 333 9.01 13.97 -17.52
N ASN A 334 8.30 14.48 -16.52
CA ASN A 334 6.88 14.80 -16.60
C ASN A 334 6.72 16.32 -16.85
N ASN A 335 5.83 16.70 -17.75
CA ASN A 335 5.66 18.12 -18.10
C ASN A 335 4.73 18.88 -17.13
N TRP A 336 4.11 18.23 -16.14
CA TRP A 336 3.08 18.89 -15.30
C TRP A 336 3.59 20.18 -14.66
N GLU A 337 4.60 20.11 -13.80
CA GLU A 337 5.14 21.31 -13.13
C GLU A 337 5.85 22.28 -14.10
N ALA A 338 6.31 21.80 -15.27
CA ALA A 338 6.93 22.64 -16.28
C ALA A 338 5.92 23.53 -17.02
N THR A 339 4.69 23.05 -17.23
CA THR A 339 3.78 23.69 -18.17
C THR A 339 2.34 23.81 -17.68
N TYR A 340 1.93 22.97 -16.73
CA TYR A 340 0.52 22.73 -16.41
C TYR A 340 -0.28 22.51 -17.70
N PHE A 341 -1.40 23.20 -17.89
CA PHE A 341 -2.23 23.10 -19.11
C PHE A 341 -1.69 23.88 -20.31
N ASN A 342 -0.63 24.70 -20.14
CA ASN A 342 -0.09 25.56 -21.19
C ASN A 342 1.03 24.88 -21.97
N PHE A 343 0.68 23.89 -22.79
CA PHE A 343 1.59 23.20 -23.67
C PHE A 343 0.95 22.92 -25.05
N ASP A 344 1.82 22.69 -26.03
CA ASP A 344 1.49 22.21 -27.36
C ASP A 344 2.59 21.26 -27.86
N THR A 345 2.44 20.74 -29.08
CA THR A 345 3.42 19.84 -29.70
C THR A 345 4.84 20.41 -29.71
N ASP A 346 4.99 21.67 -30.10
CA ASP A 346 6.33 22.29 -30.23
C ASP A 346 7.01 22.40 -28.89
N LYS A 347 6.30 22.85 -27.85
CA LYS A 347 6.83 22.96 -26.48
C LYS A 347 7.21 21.61 -25.89
N LEU A 348 6.42 20.57 -26.11
CA LEU A 348 6.77 19.20 -25.65
C LEU A 348 7.99 18.66 -26.38
N LEU A 349 8.13 18.94 -27.68
CA LEU A 349 9.32 18.55 -28.44
C LEU A 349 10.57 19.32 -28.01
N ASP A 350 10.43 20.59 -27.61
CA ASP A 350 11.57 21.37 -27.06
C ASP A 350 12.03 20.76 -25.71
N ILE A 351 11.10 20.44 -24.82
CA ILE A 351 11.40 19.73 -23.57
C ILE A 351 12.08 18.39 -23.89
N ALA A 352 11.55 17.62 -24.84
CA ALA A 352 12.12 16.32 -25.22
C ALA A 352 13.56 16.43 -25.73
N ARG A 353 13.87 17.44 -26.56
CA ARG A 353 15.24 17.68 -27.08
C ARG A 353 16.22 18.01 -25.97
N GLU A 354 15.87 18.89 -25.05
CA GLU A 354 16.73 19.26 -23.91
C GLU A 354 16.85 18.09 -22.92
N ALA A 355 15.77 17.39 -22.60
CA ALA A 355 15.78 16.20 -21.76
C ALA A 355 16.72 15.11 -22.32
N LYS A 356 16.67 14.86 -23.63
CA LYS A 356 17.56 13.89 -24.28
C LYS A 356 19.05 14.28 -24.16
N LYS A 357 19.38 15.55 -24.32
CA LYS A 357 20.75 16.06 -24.16
C LYS A 357 21.25 15.87 -22.72
N ALA A 358 20.36 15.96 -21.74
CA ALA A 358 20.66 15.75 -20.34
C ALA A 358 20.77 14.25 -19.95
N GLY A 359 20.33 13.32 -20.80
CA GLY A 359 20.41 11.88 -20.55
C GLY A 359 19.09 11.25 -20.04
N ILE A 360 18.01 12.01 -20.01
CA ILE A 360 16.66 11.52 -19.65
C ILE A 360 16.17 10.54 -20.73
N GLU A 361 15.36 9.58 -20.38
CA GLU A 361 15.01 8.42 -21.23
C GLU A 361 13.55 8.42 -21.70
N MET A 362 12.65 9.14 -21.02
CA MET A 362 11.21 9.14 -21.31
C MET A 362 10.61 10.54 -21.11
N LEU A 363 9.72 10.95 -22.02
CA LEU A 363 8.83 12.09 -21.83
C LEU A 363 7.45 11.57 -21.45
N VAL A 364 6.86 12.08 -20.36
CA VAL A 364 5.48 11.82 -19.96
C VAL A 364 4.65 13.07 -20.18
N MET A 365 3.63 12.96 -21.05
CA MET A 365 2.62 14.00 -21.27
C MET A 365 1.52 13.84 -20.23
N ASP A 366 1.45 14.77 -19.28
CA ASP A 366 0.47 14.81 -18.18
C ASP A 366 -0.88 15.40 -18.63
N ASP A 367 -1.75 15.80 -17.71
CA ASP A 367 -3.12 16.29 -17.91
C ASP A 367 -3.20 17.43 -18.91
N GLY A 368 -4.26 17.44 -19.75
CA GLY A 368 -4.57 18.56 -20.68
C GLY A 368 -4.41 18.25 -22.16
N TRP A 369 -4.18 17.00 -22.58
CA TRP A 369 -3.95 16.61 -23.98
C TRP A 369 -5.23 16.26 -24.75
N PHE A 370 -6.38 16.10 -24.07
CA PHE A 370 -7.63 15.57 -24.62
C PHE A 370 -8.80 16.57 -24.57
N GLY A 371 -9.85 16.31 -25.34
CA GLY A 371 -11.08 17.10 -25.37
C GLY A 371 -10.81 18.60 -25.59
N HIS A 372 -11.38 19.44 -24.76
CA HIS A 372 -11.10 20.88 -24.67
C HIS A 372 -10.46 21.27 -23.31
N ARG A 373 -9.73 20.33 -22.70
CA ARG A 373 -9.15 20.45 -21.37
C ARG A 373 -7.99 21.44 -21.32
N ASN A 374 -8.31 22.68 -20.98
CA ASN A 374 -7.35 23.76 -20.76
C ASN A 374 -7.25 24.22 -19.32
N ASP A 375 -8.00 23.56 -18.45
CA ASP A 375 -7.98 23.70 -16.99
C ASP A 375 -8.47 22.39 -16.35
N ASP A 376 -8.48 22.32 -15.03
CA ASP A 376 -8.86 21.13 -14.25
C ASP A 376 -10.38 20.93 -14.09
N ARG A 377 -11.22 21.64 -14.87
CA ARG A 377 -12.68 21.71 -14.67
C ARG A 377 -13.49 21.13 -15.81
N SER A 378 -12.84 20.63 -16.87
CA SER A 378 -13.50 20.29 -18.12
C SER A 378 -13.07 18.94 -18.68
N SER A 379 -13.87 18.38 -19.59
CA SER A 379 -13.57 17.30 -20.55
C SER A 379 -13.23 15.92 -20.02
N LEU A 380 -13.18 15.65 -18.71
CA LEU A 380 -12.97 14.27 -18.23
C LEU A 380 -14.10 13.36 -18.76
N GLY A 381 -13.71 12.18 -19.25
CA GLY A 381 -14.60 11.25 -19.96
C GLY A 381 -14.49 11.32 -21.48
N ASP A 382 -13.97 12.42 -22.03
CA ASP A 382 -13.81 12.66 -23.47
C ASP A 382 -12.37 12.36 -23.91
N TRP A 383 -11.99 11.08 -23.94
CA TRP A 383 -10.61 10.64 -24.23
C TRP A 383 -10.28 10.67 -25.72
N PHE A 384 -10.41 11.81 -26.36
CA PHE A 384 -9.96 12.06 -27.73
C PHE A 384 -8.98 13.22 -27.77
N VAL A 385 -7.98 13.10 -28.65
CA VAL A 385 -6.85 14.05 -28.74
C VAL A 385 -7.34 15.47 -29.05
N ASN A 386 -6.85 16.45 -28.30
CA ASN A 386 -7.03 17.86 -28.61
C ASN A 386 -6.07 18.27 -29.74
N GLU A 387 -6.55 18.28 -30.98
CA GLU A 387 -5.72 18.57 -32.17
C GLU A 387 -5.27 20.04 -32.26
N ASP A 388 -5.92 20.96 -31.57
CA ASP A 388 -5.48 22.36 -31.49
C ASP A 388 -4.18 22.48 -30.67
N LYS A 389 -4.02 21.65 -29.63
CA LYS A 389 -2.81 21.54 -28.79
C LYS A 389 -1.81 20.57 -29.40
N ILE A 390 -2.25 19.37 -29.73
CA ILE A 390 -1.39 18.29 -30.25
C ILE A 390 -1.44 18.32 -31.77
N LYS A 391 -0.83 19.36 -32.34
CA LYS A 391 -0.79 19.55 -33.78
C LYS A 391 -0.12 18.37 -34.48
N GLY A 392 -0.80 17.88 -35.52
CA GLY A 392 -0.40 16.67 -36.24
C GLY A 392 -0.88 15.36 -35.61
N GLY A 393 -1.59 15.46 -34.48
CA GLY A 393 -2.14 14.31 -33.73
C GLY A 393 -1.12 13.61 -32.83
N LEU A 394 -1.64 12.73 -31.96
CA LEU A 394 -0.84 12.04 -30.96
C LEU A 394 0.26 11.16 -31.58
N LYS A 395 -0.07 10.44 -32.64
CA LYS A 395 0.91 9.60 -33.33
C LYS A 395 2.11 10.41 -33.84
N HIS A 396 1.87 11.59 -34.41
CA HIS A 396 2.95 12.47 -34.86
C HIS A 396 3.87 12.89 -33.70
N LEU A 397 3.29 13.35 -32.59
CA LEU A 397 4.04 13.74 -31.41
C LEU A 397 4.91 12.58 -30.89
N VAL A 398 4.31 11.40 -30.73
CA VAL A 398 5.01 10.20 -30.24
C VAL A 398 6.14 9.78 -31.17
N ASP A 399 5.88 9.77 -32.49
CA ASP A 399 6.91 9.44 -33.51
C ASP A 399 8.09 10.42 -33.46
N GLU A 400 7.85 11.72 -33.29
CA GLU A 400 8.90 12.74 -33.18
C GLU A 400 9.71 12.57 -31.87
N VAL A 401 9.03 12.29 -30.73
CA VAL A 401 9.70 12.00 -29.45
C VAL A 401 10.58 10.74 -29.57
N ASN A 402 10.05 9.68 -30.21
CA ASN A 402 10.83 8.46 -30.44
C ASN A 402 12.02 8.71 -31.40
N LYS A 403 11.90 9.56 -32.42
CA LYS A 403 13.04 9.95 -33.30
C LYS A 403 14.12 10.72 -32.53
N ILE A 404 13.76 11.54 -31.54
CA ILE A 404 14.70 12.18 -30.63
C ILE A 404 15.44 11.12 -29.77
N GLY A 405 14.87 9.92 -29.62
CA GLY A 405 15.42 8.80 -28.86
C GLY A 405 14.92 8.72 -27.43
N LEU A 406 13.73 9.24 -27.16
CA LEU A 406 13.01 9.10 -25.90
C LEU A 406 11.85 8.12 -26.06
N LYS A 407 11.49 7.44 -24.98
CA LYS A 407 10.22 6.77 -24.78
C LYS A 407 9.12 7.78 -24.51
N PHE A 408 7.86 7.34 -24.64
CA PHE A 408 6.69 8.22 -24.42
C PHE A 408 5.74 7.60 -23.41
N GLY A 409 5.23 8.45 -22.51
CA GLY A 409 4.19 8.14 -21.53
C GLY A 409 3.04 9.12 -21.60
N ILE A 410 1.88 8.69 -21.08
CA ILE A 410 0.63 9.47 -21.12
C ILE A 410 -0.14 9.34 -19.80
N TRP A 411 -0.85 10.40 -19.44
CA TRP A 411 -1.70 10.47 -18.26
C TRP A 411 -3.18 10.20 -18.61
N PHE A 412 -3.88 9.50 -17.74
CA PHE A 412 -5.32 9.32 -17.74
C PHE A 412 -5.93 9.48 -16.34
N GLU A 413 -7.16 9.99 -16.27
CA GLU A 413 -8.02 9.95 -15.09
C GLU A 413 -9.35 9.26 -15.46
N PRO A 414 -9.33 7.95 -15.73
CA PRO A 414 -10.42 7.27 -16.43
C PRO A 414 -11.65 7.00 -15.55
N GLU A 415 -11.53 7.17 -14.25
CA GLU A 415 -12.60 6.97 -13.28
C GLU A 415 -13.51 8.19 -13.14
N MET A 416 -13.14 9.33 -13.76
CA MET A 416 -13.81 10.61 -13.57
C MET A 416 -14.51 11.11 -14.84
N ILE A 417 -15.51 11.97 -14.64
CA ILE A 417 -16.27 12.61 -15.72
C ILE A 417 -16.59 14.05 -15.35
N SER A 418 -16.44 14.96 -16.31
CA SER A 418 -16.81 16.37 -16.15
C SER A 418 -18.25 16.59 -16.63
N PRO A 419 -19.06 17.42 -15.94
CA PRO A 419 -20.43 17.72 -16.36
C PRO A 419 -20.55 18.41 -17.74
N ASP A 420 -19.47 18.99 -18.26
CA ASP A 420 -19.41 19.63 -19.59
C ASP A 420 -18.93 18.67 -20.68
N SER A 421 -18.60 17.42 -20.37
CA SER A 421 -18.16 16.44 -21.36
C SER A 421 -19.29 15.95 -22.25
N LYS A 422 -18.94 15.49 -23.45
CA LYS A 422 -19.88 14.84 -24.36
C LYS A 422 -20.44 13.57 -23.75
N LEU A 423 -19.58 12.79 -23.09
CA LEU A 423 -19.97 11.57 -22.41
C LEU A 423 -21.05 11.85 -21.35
N TYR A 424 -20.90 12.90 -20.54
CA TYR A 424 -21.92 13.25 -19.56
C TYR A 424 -23.22 13.71 -20.20
N ALA A 425 -23.17 14.47 -21.31
CA ALA A 425 -24.36 14.87 -22.03
C ALA A 425 -25.16 13.67 -22.57
N GLU A 426 -24.50 12.59 -22.97
CA GLU A 426 -25.09 11.37 -23.48
C GLU A 426 -25.53 10.39 -22.37
N HIS A 427 -24.78 10.31 -21.29
CA HIS A 427 -24.91 9.29 -20.24
C HIS A 427 -24.78 9.86 -18.82
N GLN A 428 -25.72 10.72 -18.40
CA GLN A 428 -25.73 11.28 -17.03
C GLN A 428 -25.96 10.21 -15.95
N ASP A 429 -26.61 9.09 -16.31
CA ASP A 429 -26.84 7.93 -15.45
C ASP A 429 -25.59 7.08 -15.18
N TRP A 430 -24.50 7.30 -15.92
CA TRP A 430 -23.23 6.58 -15.75
C TRP A 430 -22.38 7.10 -14.58
N CYS A 431 -22.79 8.18 -13.94
CA CYS A 431 -22.16 8.64 -12.71
C CYS A 431 -22.72 7.93 -11.49
N ILE A 432 -21.89 7.68 -10.49
CA ILE A 432 -22.34 7.33 -9.15
C ILE A 432 -23.17 8.51 -8.61
N HIS A 433 -24.41 8.27 -8.23
CA HIS A 433 -25.30 9.29 -7.66
C HIS A 433 -26.53 8.66 -6.99
N ILE A 434 -27.17 9.40 -6.10
CA ILE A 434 -28.48 9.04 -5.55
C ILE A 434 -29.57 9.78 -6.38
N PRO A 435 -30.51 9.06 -7.00
CA PRO A 435 -31.55 9.67 -7.82
C PRO A 435 -32.31 10.77 -7.07
N GLY A 436 -32.49 11.91 -7.75
CA GLY A 436 -33.21 13.07 -7.21
C GLY A 436 -32.45 13.90 -6.16
N ARG A 437 -31.20 13.54 -5.82
CA ARG A 437 -30.34 14.33 -4.95
C ARG A 437 -29.31 15.16 -5.73
N HIS A 438 -28.77 16.18 -5.05
CA HIS A 438 -27.64 16.95 -5.56
C HIS A 438 -26.42 16.03 -5.81
N ARG A 439 -25.70 16.29 -6.89
CA ARG A 439 -24.43 15.64 -7.21
C ARG A 439 -23.29 16.56 -6.80
N THR A 440 -22.60 16.22 -5.71
CA THR A 440 -21.44 17.00 -5.24
C THR A 440 -20.28 16.85 -6.22
N THR A 441 -19.61 17.95 -6.54
CA THR A 441 -18.41 17.96 -7.40
C THR A 441 -17.17 18.30 -6.57
N VAL A 442 -16.04 17.72 -6.94
CA VAL A 442 -14.69 18.12 -6.52
C VAL A 442 -13.92 18.42 -7.80
N ARG A 443 -13.23 19.56 -7.89
CA ARG A 443 -12.57 20.03 -9.14
C ARG A 443 -13.51 20.01 -10.36
N SER A 444 -14.79 20.29 -10.15
CA SER A 444 -15.85 20.23 -11.19
C SER A 444 -16.03 18.84 -11.84
N GLN A 445 -15.67 17.76 -11.17
CA GLN A 445 -15.78 16.39 -11.69
C GLN A 445 -16.66 15.50 -10.81
N LEU A 446 -17.22 14.46 -11.42
CA LEU A 446 -18.03 13.40 -10.86
C LEU A 446 -17.30 12.07 -11.05
N VAL A 447 -17.77 11.01 -10.40
CA VAL A 447 -17.21 9.66 -10.51
C VAL A 447 -18.06 8.81 -11.45
N LEU A 448 -17.44 8.15 -12.41
CA LEU A 448 -18.07 7.12 -13.24
C LEU A 448 -18.39 5.87 -12.43
N ASP A 449 -19.53 5.26 -12.67
CA ASP A 449 -19.95 4.05 -11.99
C ASP A 449 -19.25 2.80 -12.53
N PHE A 450 -18.03 2.55 -12.08
CA PHE A 450 -17.28 1.36 -12.46
C PHE A 450 -17.83 0.06 -11.84
N SER A 451 -18.88 0.11 -11.04
CA SER A 451 -19.64 -1.10 -10.70
C SER A 451 -20.37 -1.68 -11.93
N ARG A 452 -20.62 -0.86 -12.94
CA ARG A 452 -21.33 -1.19 -14.17
C ARG A 452 -20.36 -1.59 -15.28
N LYS A 453 -20.61 -2.75 -15.89
CA LYS A 453 -19.73 -3.31 -16.94
C LYS A 453 -19.72 -2.43 -18.21
N GLU A 454 -20.85 -1.92 -18.63
CA GLU A 454 -20.96 -1.08 -19.84
C GLU A 454 -20.16 0.22 -19.73
N VAL A 455 -20.07 0.81 -18.52
CA VAL A 455 -19.26 2.00 -18.26
C VAL A 455 -17.77 1.67 -18.39
N ARG A 456 -17.34 0.58 -17.74
CA ARG A 456 -15.95 0.10 -17.84
C ARG A 456 -15.56 -0.23 -19.27
N ASP A 457 -16.42 -0.94 -20.01
CA ASP A 457 -16.14 -1.32 -21.39
C ASP A 457 -15.95 -0.09 -22.29
N TYR A 458 -16.83 0.91 -22.17
CA TYR A 458 -16.73 2.12 -22.95
C TYR A 458 -15.43 2.90 -22.68
N ILE A 459 -15.10 3.14 -21.43
CA ILE A 459 -13.87 3.85 -21.07
C ILE A 459 -12.62 3.05 -21.47
N TYR A 460 -12.66 1.74 -21.28
CA TYR A 460 -11.56 0.86 -21.66
C TYR A 460 -11.26 0.91 -23.17
N GLU A 461 -12.30 0.84 -24.02
CA GLU A 461 -12.12 0.90 -25.47
C GLU A 461 -11.53 2.24 -25.93
N GLN A 462 -11.88 3.35 -25.30
CA GLN A 462 -11.26 4.65 -25.57
C GLN A 462 -9.76 4.64 -25.18
N MET A 463 -9.42 4.19 -23.98
CA MET A 463 -8.02 4.08 -23.54
C MET A 463 -7.22 3.16 -24.48
N LYS A 464 -7.78 1.99 -24.82
CA LYS A 464 -7.16 1.03 -25.74
C LYS A 464 -6.91 1.63 -27.12
N ALA A 465 -7.86 2.39 -27.64
CA ALA A 465 -7.72 3.08 -28.94
C ALA A 465 -6.54 4.08 -28.91
N ILE A 466 -6.43 4.87 -27.86
CA ILE A 466 -5.30 5.81 -27.67
C ILE A 466 -3.97 5.06 -27.58
N LEU A 467 -3.88 4.07 -26.70
CA LEU A 467 -2.64 3.32 -26.48
C LEU A 467 -2.20 2.53 -27.72
N SER A 468 -3.15 2.06 -28.53
CA SER A 468 -2.85 1.33 -29.77
C SER A 468 -2.51 2.26 -30.94
N SER A 469 -2.77 3.58 -30.84
CA SER A 469 -2.55 4.53 -31.94
C SER A 469 -1.09 4.91 -32.13
N ALA A 470 -0.25 4.75 -31.10
CA ALA A 470 1.15 5.15 -31.09
C ALA A 470 2.00 4.28 -30.13
N ASN A 471 3.33 4.42 -30.18
CA ASN A 471 4.23 3.70 -29.29
C ASN A 471 4.27 4.33 -27.88
N ILE A 472 3.28 4.02 -27.07
CA ILE A 472 3.14 4.50 -25.68
C ILE A 472 3.57 3.38 -24.72
N GLU A 473 4.57 3.65 -23.88
CA GLU A 473 5.20 2.63 -23.02
C GLU A 473 4.92 2.85 -21.52
N TYR A 474 4.24 3.95 -21.16
CA TYR A 474 3.92 4.29 -19.77
C TYR A 474 2.55 4.95 -19.68
N VAL A 475 1.82 4.61 -18.62
CA VAL A 475 0.55 5.26 -18.24
C VAL A 475 0.63 5.70 -16.78
N LYS A 476 0.33 7.00 -16.54
CA LYS A 476 -0.01 7.51 -15.22
C LYS A 476 -1.54 7.47 -15.07
N TRP A 477 -2.02 6.59 -14.21
CA TRP A 477 -3.45 6.44 -13.90
C TRP A 477 -3.80 7.23 -12.65
N ASP A 478 -4.54 8.31 -12.81
CA ASP A 478 -4.91 9.23 -11.73
C ASP A 478 -6.37 9.08 -11.28
N MET A 479 -6.67 9.57 -10.08
CA MET A 479 -8.02 9.67 -9.50
C MET A 479 -8.06 10.84 -8.52
N ASN A 480 -8.71 11.95 -8.90
CA ASN A 480 -8.66 13.19 -8.11
C ASN A 480 -9.99 13.51 -7.38
N ARG A 481 -10.89 12.54 -7.27
CA ARG A 481 -12.13 12.69 -6.54
C ARG A 481 -12.55 11.39 -5.87
N GLN A 482 -12.90 11.48 -4.60
CA GLN A 482 -13.45 10.38 -3.80
C GLN A 482 -14.95 10.22 -4.04
N LEU A 483 -15.51 9.04 -3.66
CA LEU A 483 -16.92 8.75 -3.78
C LEU A 483 -17.73 9.55 -2.76
N SER A 484 -18.88 10.05 -3.20
CA SER A 484 -19.91 10.65 -2.36
C SER A 484 -21.28 10.35 -2.98
N GLU A 485 -22.35 10.45 -2.20
CA GLU A 485 -23.73 10.16 -2.63
C GLU A 485 -23.81 8.86 -3.45
N VAL A 486 -23.32 7.74 -2.85
CA VAL A 486 -23.17 6.47 -3.55
C VAL A 486 -24.50 5.78 -3.77
N GLY A 487 -24.83 5.51 -5.02
CA GLY A 487 -26.02 4.82 -5.49
C GLY A 487 -26.07 4.82 -7.01
N ASN A 488 -27.00 4.11 -7.59
CA ASN A 488 -27.34 4.15 -9.02
C ASN A 488 -28.80 3.72 -9.26
N GLU A 489 -29.29 3.88 -10.48
CA GLU A 489 -30.65 3.53 -10.87
C GLU A 489 -30.81 2.08 -11.35
N VAL A 490 -29.70 1.35 -11.48
CA VAL A 490 -29.64 0.01 -12.09
C VAL A 490 -29.75 -1.10 -11.08
N PHE A 491 -29.10 -0.95 -9.92
CA PHE A 491 -29.11 -2.00 -8.91
C PHE A 491 -30.38 -1.94 -8.06
N PRO A 492 -30.93 -3.11 -7.70
CA PRO A 492 -32.08 -3.17 -6.80
C PRO A 492 -31.68 -2.70 -5.38
N PRO A 493 -32.66 -2.34 -4.52
CA PRO A 493 -32.39 -1.74 -3.20
C PRO A 493 -31.44 -2.55 -2.32
N GLU A 494 -31.54 -3.87 -2.34
CA GLU A 494 -30.73 -4.81 -1.55
C GLU A 494 -29.26 -4.82 -1.97
N ARG A 495 -28.95 -4.43 -3.22
CA ARG A 495 -27.57 -4.40 -3.77
C ARG A 495 -26.97 -2.99 -3.85
N GLN A 496 -27.66 -1.93 -3.44
CA GLN A 496 -27.16 -0.56 -3.52
C GLN A 496 -25.87 -0.35 -2.70
N ARG A 497 -25.74 -1.01 -1.55
CA ARG A 497 -24.56 -0.90 -0.70
C ARG A 497 -23.36 -1.72 -1.17
N GLU A 498 -23.53 -2.56 -2.18
CA GLU A 498 -22.45 -3.28 -2.83
C GLU A 498 -21.63 -2.37 -3.76
N ILE A 499 -22.18 -1.22 -4.17
CA ILE A 499 -21.54 -0.30 -5.14
C ILE A 499 -20.15 0.12 -4.65
N TRP A 500 -19.97 0.38 -3.36
CA TRP A 500 -18.69 0.71 -2.76
C TRP A 500 -17.58 -0.30 -3.08
N HIS A 501 -17.88 -1.57 -2.95
CA HIS A 501 -16.92 -2.64 -3.23
C HIS A 501 -16.87 -2.99 -4.73
N ARG A 502 -18.02 -3.04 -5.40
CA ARG A 502 -18.10 -3.32 -6.84
C ARG A 502 -17.35 -2.30 -7.69
N TYR A 503 -17.36 -1.04 -7.27
CA TYR A 503 -16.56 0.02 -7.91
C TYR A 503 -15.05 -0.34 -7.87
N VAL A 504 -14.53 -0.72 -6.73
CA VAL A 504 -13.11 -1.10 -6.57
C VAL A 504 -12.77 -2.34 -7.39
N LEU A 505 -13.65 -3.35 -7.40
CA LEU A 505 -13.50 -4.54 -8.27
C LEU A 505 -13.48 -4.13 -9.75
N GLY A 506 -14.28 -3.13 -10.13
CA GLY A 506 -14.28 -2.56 -11.48
C GLY A 506 -12.96 -1.87 -11.84
N VAL A 507 -12.36 -1.12 -10.92
CA VAL A 507 -11.03 -0.52 -11.12
C VAL A 507 -9.97 -1.61 -11.32
N TYR A 508 -9.99 -2.66 -10.50
CA TYR A 508 -9.06 -3.78 -10.63
C TYR A 508 -9.24 -4.52 -11.96
N GLU A 509 -10.47 -4.76 -12.39
CA GLU A 509 -10.75 -5.37 -13.70
C GLU A 509 -10.17 -4.52 -14.85
N MET A 510 -10.34 -3.20 -14.79
CA MET A 510 -9.82 -2.28 -15.80
C MET A 510 -8.28 -2.34 -15.88
N GLN A 511 -7.60 -2.31 -14.74
CA GLN A 511 -6.14 -2.40 -14.69
C GLN A 511 -5.64 -3.79 -15.11
N GLU A 512 -6.33 -4.87 -14.75
CA GLU A 512 -6.02 -6.23 -15.21
C GLU A 512 -6.13 -6.36 -16.74
N ARG A 513 -7.22 -5.83 -17.33
CA ARG A 513 -7.41 -5.80 -18.79
C ARG A 513 -6.30 -5.01 -19.47
N LEU A 514 -5.93 -3.84 -18.91
CA LEU A 514 -4.86 -2.99 -19.45
C LEU A 514 -3.52 -3.73 -19.50
N LEU A 515 -3.13 -4.38 -18.39
CA LEU A 515 -1.87 -5.11 -18.32
C LEU A 515 -1.89 -6.44 -19.09
N THR A 516 -3.08 -6.99 -19.38
CA THR A 516 -3.24 -8.16 -20.24
C THR A 516 -3.05 -7.80 -21.72
N ASP A 517 -3.67 -6.71 -22.16
CA ASP A 517 -3.57 -6.24 -23.55
C ASP A 517 -2.22 -5.55 -23.85
N PHE A 518 -1.61 -4.92 -22.82
CA PHE A 518 -0.32 -4.22 -22.92
C PHE A 518 0.68 -4.72 -21.84
N PRO A 519 1.20 -5.95 -21.95
CA PRO A 519 2.00 -6.57 -20.88
C PRO A 519 3.36 -5.91 -20.62
N ASP A 520 3.84 -5.09 -21.55
CA ASP A 520 5.09 -4.33 -21.43
C ASP A 520 4.90 -2.91 -20.89
N LEU A 521 3.65 -2.48 -20.70
CA LEU A 521 3.30 -1.16 -20.23
C LEU A 521 3.80 -0.94 -18.79
N LEU A 522 4.45 0.18 -18.52
CA LEU A 522 4.73 0.64 -17.16
C LEU A 522 3.52 1.44 -16.66
N LEU A 523 2.80 0.88 -15.71
CA LEU A 523 1.66 1.53 -15.07
C LEU A 523 2.12 2.19 -13.76
N GLU A 524 1.83 3.48 -13.59
CA GLU A 524 1.95 4.20 -12.32
C GLU A 524 0.58 4.64 -11.86
N ASN A 525 0.18 4.28 -10.66
CA ASN A 525 -1.04 4.82 -10.04
C ASN A 525 -0.75 6.16 -9.36
N CYS A 526 -1.72 7.06 -9.47
CA CYS A 526 -1.81 8.33 -8.77
C CYS A 526 -3.24 8.49 -8.24
N ALA A 527 -3.43 9.25 -7.19
CA ALA A 527 -4.78 9.61 -6.72
C ALA A 527 -4.71 10.92 -5.94
N GLY A 528 -4.61 12.05 -6.67
CA GLY A 528 -4.29 13.34 -6.06
C GLY A 528 -3.02 13.20 -5.22
N GLY A 529 -1.94 12.77 -5.82
CA GLY A 529 -0.75 12.30 -5.09
C GLY A 529 -0.90 10.86 -4.61
N GLY A 530 -0.55 10.62 -3.37
CA GLY A 530 -0.42 9.28 -2.80
C GLY A 530 -1.63 8.77 -2.01
N SER A 531 -2.87 9.22 -2.27
CA SER A 531 -4.02 8.78 -1.46
C SER A 531 -4.36 7.29 -1.61
N ARG A 532 -4.00 6.67 -2.74
CA ARG A 532 -4.13 5.22 -2.98
C ARG A 532 -2.76 4.53 -3.04
N PHE A 533 -1.79 5.02 -2.27
CA PHE A 533 -0.53 4.29 -2.10
C PHE A 533 -0.77 3.12 -1.15
N ASP A 534 -1.20 2.01 -1.69
CA ASP A 534 -1.60 0.82 -0.95
C ASP A 534 -1.17 -0.49 -1.66
N ALA A 535 -1.23 -1.60 -0.92
CA ALA A 535 -0.82 -2.90 -1.41
C ALA A 535 -1.74 -3.43 -2.53
N GLY A 536 -3.01 -2.99 -2.59
CA GLY A 536 -3.93 -3.36 -3.66
C GLY A 536 -3.50 -2.79 -5.01
N MET A 537 -3.13 -1.49 -5.06
CA MET A 537 -2.63 -0.86 -6.29
C MET A 537 -1.24 -1.36 -6.67
N LEU A 538 -0.37 -1.69 -5.70
CA LEU A 538 0.96 -2.26 -5.99
C LEU A 538 0.93 -3.59 -6.72
N TYR A 539 -0.16 -4.35 -6.62
CA TYR A 539 -0.34 -5.59 -7.38
C TYR A 539 -0.40 -5.34 -8.91
N TYR A 540 -0.94 -4.20 -9.32
CA TYR A 540 -1.07 -3.80 -10.73
C TYR A 540 0.04 -2.85 -11.17
N SER A 541 0.46 -1.95 -10.29
CA SER A 541 1.44 -0.88 -10.59
C SER A 541 2.72 -1.10 -9.80
N PRO A 542 3.85 -1.35 -10.45
CA PRO A 542 5.13 -1.57 -9.77
C PRO A 542 5.68 -0.30 -9.10
N GLN A 543 5.03 0.83 -9.32
CA GLN A 543 5.29 2.13 -8.69
C GLN A 543 4.00 2.93 -8.53
N ILE A 544 3.96 3.78 -7.52
CA ILE A 544 2.84 4.69 -7.24
C ILE A 544 3.40 6.09 -6.98
N TRP A 545 2.74 7.11 -7.50
CA TRP A 545 3.08 8.50 -7.22
C TRP A 545 2.94 8.77 -5.72
N THR A 546 4.07 9.11 -5.08
CA THR A 546 4.13 9.10 -3.61
C THR A 546 3.40 10.29 -3.00
N SER A 547 3.50 11.46 -3.63
CA SER A 547 2.84 12.70 -3.22
C SER A 547 2.95 13.74 -4.33
N ASP A 548 1.93 14.59 -4.47
CA ASP A 548 2.00 15.80 -5.30
C ASP A 548 2.93 16.86 -4.70
N ASP A 549 3.30 16.74 -3.42
CA ASP A 549 4.40 17.54 -2.88
C ASP A 549 5.74 16.95 -3.30
N THR A 550 6.38 17.65 -4.23
CA THR A 550 7.69 17.30 -4.78
C THR A 550 8.84 18.00 -4.06
N ASP A 551 8.55 18.79 -3.00
CA ASP A 551 9.59 19.40 -2.18
C ASP A 551 10.43 18.36 -1.46
N ALA A 552 11.75 18.38 -1.67
CA ALA A 552 12.64 17.37 -1.12
C ALA A 552 12.63 17.28 0.42
N ILE A 553 12.35 18.38 1.11
CA ILE A 553 12.33 18.42 2.59
C ILE A 553 11.03 17.85 3.14
N GLU A 554 9.87 18.16 2.52
CA GLU A 554 8.61 17.52 2.88
C GLU A 554 8.62 16.01 2.55
N ARG A 555 9.28 15.62 1.45
CA ARG A 555 9.45 14.22 1.05
C ARG A 555 10.21 13.39 2.09
N LEU A 556 11.07 13.98 2.93
CA LEU A 556 11.72 13.24 4.01
C LEU A 556 10.69 12.58 4.92
N LYS A 557 9.67 13.32 5.37
CA LYS A 557 8.59 12.81 6.24
C LYS A 557 7.68 11.83 5.49
N ILE A 558 7.29 12.17 4.26
CA ILE A 558 6.40 11.36 3.43
C ILE A 558 7.05 10.01 3.09
N GLN A 559 8.32 10.01 2.68
CA GLN A 559 9.05 8.79 2.32
C GLN A 559 9.40 7.94 3.56
N TYR A 560 9.76 8.57 4.68
CA TYR A 560 9.95 7.89 5.96
C TYR A 560 8.70 7.10 6.36
N GLY A 561 7.53 7.76 6.40
CA GLY A 561 6.27 7.09 6.75
C GLY A 561 5.87 6.04 5.74
N THR A 562 6.04 6.30 4.44
CA THR A 562 5.76 5.32 3.39
C THR A 562 6.60 4.05 3.56
N SER A 563 7.88 4.20 3.95
CA SER A 563 8.81 3.09 4.19
C SER A 563 8.47 2.22 5.40
N MET A 564 7.51 2.62 6.25
CA MET A 564 7.04 1.75 7.35
C MET A 564 6.46 0.44 6.83
N CYS A 565 5.80 0.48 5.67
CA CYS A 565 5.14 -0.67 5.06
C CYS A 565 5.66 -0.99 3.66
N TYR A 566 5.97 0.02 2.83
CA TYR A 566 6.18 -0.16 1.39
C TYR A 566 7.65 -0.02 1.01
N PRO A 567 8.17 -0.84 0.06
CA PRO A 567 9.56 -0.76 -0.38
C PRO A 567 9.82 0.51 -1.19
N CYS A 568 10.99 1.12 -0.99
CA CYS A 568 11.39 2.35 -1.69
C CYS A 568 11.39 2.20 -3.22
N SER A 569 11.59 0.99 -3.75
CA SER A 569 11.53 0.70 -5.18
C SER A 569 10.17 1.01 -5.84
N CYS A 570 9.12 1.28 -5.03
CA CYS A 570 7.78 1.62 -5.49
C CYS A 570 7.47 3.11 -5.42
N PHE A 571 8.37 3.93 -4.86
CA PHE A 571 8.11 5.37 -4.66
C PHE A 571 8.28 6.13 -5.97
N GLY A 572 7.21 6.71 -6.52
CA GLY A 572 7.31 7.74 -7.54
C GLY A 572 7.98 8.98 -6.93
N ALA A 573 9.19 9.33 -7.39
CA ALA A 573 9.98 10.42 -6.82
C ALA A 573 10.68 11.18 -7.94
N HIS A 574 10.46 12.52 -7.99
CA HIS A 574 11.00 13.39 -9.02
C HIS A 574 11.76 14.57 -8.42
N VAL A 575 12.76 15.02 -9.15
CA VAL A 575 13.45 16.31 -8.94
C VAL A 575 12.54 17.40 -9.51
N SER A 576 11.96 18.23 -8.64
CA SER A 576 11.06 19.32 -9.01
C SER A 576 11.76 20.62 -9.30
N ASP A 577 11.02 21.61 -9.74
CA ASP A 577 11.49 22.99 -9.90
C ASP A 577 11.74 23.67 -8.52
N SER A 578 12.41 24.81 -8.53
CA SER A 578 12.71 25.62 -7.35
C SER A 578 12.54 27.10 -7.68
N PRO A 579 11.77 27.87 -6.88
CA PRO A 579 11.04 27.48 -5.64
C PRO A 579 9.97 26.41 -5.88
N ASN A 580 9.80 25.48 -4.94
CA ASN A 580 8.78 24.44 -5.04
C ASN A 580 7.36 25.03 -5.10
N HIS A 581 6.50 24.49 -5.96
CA HIS A 581 5.17 25.04 -6.21
C HIS A 581 4.18 24.85 -5.03
N CYS A 582 4.36 23.81 -4.19
CA CYS A 582 3.48 23.56 -3.04
C CYS A 582 3.83 24.45 -1.84
N VAL A 583 5.12 24.60 -1.53
CA VAL A 583 5.59 25.19 -0.26
C VAL A 583 6.45 26.44 -0.45
N GLY A 584 6.84 26.79 -1.68
CA GLY A 584 7.68 27.96 -1.98
C GLY A 584 9.12 27.84 -1.49
N ARG A 585 9.57 26.66 -1.07
CA ARG A 585 10.93 26.42 -0.55
C ARG A 585 11.94 26.39 -1.69
N ILE A 586 13.11 26.95 -1.40
CA ILE A 586 14.28 26.88 -2.28
C ILE A 586 15.24 25.82 -1.74
N THR A 587 15.33 24.70 -2.42
CA THR A 587 16.20 23.58 -2.04
C THR A 587 17.28 23.37 -3.12
N PRO A 588 18.56 23.16 -2.73
CA PRO A 588 19.64 22.91 -3.69
C PRO A 588 19.34 21.77 -4.63
N PHE A 589 19.78 21.89 -5.88
CA PHE A 589 19.55 20.90 -6.94
C PHE A 589 20.06 19.52 -6.54
N GLU A 590 21.27 19.46 -5.94
CA GLU A 590 21.89 18.25 -5.41
C GLU A 590 20.98 17.53 -4.40
N THR A 591 20.43 18.27 -3.41
CA THR A 591 19.56 17.68 -2.38
C THR A 591 18.26 17.16 -2.94
N ARG A 592 17.65 17.86 -3.92
CA ARG A 592 16.47 17.37 -4.63
C ARG A 592 16.77 16.04 -5.33
N GLY A 593 17.94 15.90 -5.94
CA GLY A 593 18.40 14.65 -6.56
C GLY A 593 18.58 13.51 -5.56
N HIS A 594 19.33 13.75 -4.47
CA HIS A 594 19.60 12.71 -3.47
C HIS A 594 18.30 12.16 -2.86
N VAL A 595 17.34 13.02 -2.49
CA VAL A 595 16.05 12.55 -1.94
C VAL A 595 15.23 11.78 -2.98
N ALA A 596 15.23 12.21 -4.24
CA ALA A 596 14.51 11.52 -5.31
C ALA A 596 15.14 10.16 -5.69
N MET A 597 16.46 9.98 -5.52
CA MET A 597 17.16 8.72 -5.84
C MET A 597 16.73 7.53 -4.99
N SER A 598 16.10 7.77 -3.84
CA SER A 598 15.52 6.71 -3.01
C SER A 598 14.28 6.05 -3.62
N GLY A 599 13.77 6.56 -4.73
CA GLY A 599 12.61 6.04 -5.44
C GLY A 599 12.89 5.63 -6.89
N THR A 600 11.87 5.77 -7.74
CA THR A 600 11.96 5.41 -9.17
C THR A 600 12.69 6.43 -10.03
N PHE A 601 12.92 7.59 -9.51
CA PHE A 601 13.69 8.70 -10.03
C PHE A 601 13.22 9.28 -11.37
N GLY A 602 13.04 10.57 -11.40
CA GLY A 602 12.65 11.32 -12.59
C GLY A 602 12.74 12.83 -12.33
N TYR A 603 12.24 13.60 -13.28
CA TYR A 603 12.25 15.06 -13.24
C TYR A 603 10.84 15.61 -13.49
N GLU A 604 10.50 16.69 -12.80
CA GLU A 604 9.24 17.41 -12.96
C GLU A 604 9.51 18.92 -12.89
N LEU A 605 10.17 19.44 -13.95
CA LEU A 605 10.62 20.83 -14.07
C LEU A 605 10.74 21.22 -15.54
N ASP A 606 10.80 22.53 -15.83
CA ASP A 606 11.04 23.03 -17.19
C ASP A 606 12.53 22.99 -17.51
N VAL A 607 13.01 21.88 -18.07
CA VAL A 607 14.41 21.67 -18.44
C VAL A 607 14.92 22.67 -19.49
N THR A 608 14.02 23.39 -20.19
CA THR A 608 14.38 24.42 -21.17
C THR A 608 14.77 25.75 -20.51
N LYS A 609 14.41 25.94 -19.21
CA LYS A 609 14.59 27.20 -18.48
C LYS A 609 15.66 27.15 -17.38
N ILE A 610 16.09 25.95 -16.96
CA ILE A 610 17.13 25.81 -15.94
C ILE A 610 18.50 26.25 -16.46
N SER A 611 19.43 26.54 -15.56
CA SER A 611 20.80 26.94 -15.89
C SER A 611 21.58 25.81 -16.60
N ASP A 612 22.66 26.17 -17.31
CA ASP A 612 23.53 25.16 -17.91
C ASP A 612 24.23 24.32 -16.83
N ASP A 613 24.53 24.89 -15.66
CA ASP A 613 25.07 24.18 -14.50
C ASP A 613 24.09 23.13 -14.00
N ASP A 614 22.80 23.46 -13.88
CA ASP A 614 21.76 22.50 -13.48
C ASP A 614 21.57 21.41 -14.56
N LYS A 615 21.64 21.75 -15.85
CA LYS A 615 21.61 20.75 -16.93
C LYS A 615 22.80 19.79 -16.86
N TYR A 616 23.96 20.28 -16.44
CA TYR A 616 25.13 19.44 -16.21
C TYR A 616 24.91 18.55 -14.98
N ALA A 617 24.38 19.10 -13.88
CA ALA A 617 24.07 18.36 -12.68
C ALA A 617 23.04 17.23 -12.91
N ILE A 618 22.10 17.38 -13.86
CA ILE A 618 21.19 16.28 -14.25
C ILE A 618 22.00 15.06 -14.73
N LYS A 619 23.06 15.25 -15.52
CA LYS A 619 23.89 14.12 -16.00
C LYS A 619 24.58 13.41 -14.85
N GLU A 620 25.14 14.16 -13.91
CA GLU A 620 25.80 13.61 -12.72
C GLU A 620 24.78 12.83 -11.85
N GLN A 621 23.59 13.38 -11.62
CA GLN A 621 22.52 12.70 -10.90
C GLN A 621 22.06 11.40 -11.61
N ILE A 622 21.99 11.40 -12.93
CA ILE A 622 21.66 10.19 -13.72
C ILE A 622 22.75 9.13 -13.59
N GLU A 623 24.02 9.52 -13.60
CA GLU A 623 25.13 8.60 -13.39
C GLU A 623 25.11 8.00 -11.97
N GLU A 624 24.89 8.84 -10.96
CA GLU A 624 24.73 8.39 -9.57
C GLU A 624 23.52 7.47 -9.39
N PHE A 625 22.36 7.84 -9.91
CA PHE A 625 21.17 6.99 -9.87
C PHE A 625 21.45 5.63 -10.54
N ASN A 626 22.02 5.60 -11.73
CA ASN A 626 22.33 4.35 -12.41
C ASN A 626 23.30 3.47 -11.60
N LYS A 627 24.23 4.08 -10.89
CA LYS A 627 25.19 3.38 -10.03
C LYS A 627 24.51 2.77 -8.80
N TYR A 628 23.65 3.52 -8.11
CA TYR A 628 23.08 3.13 -6.82
C TYR A 628 21.71 2.46 -6.91
N ASN A 629 20.99 2.62 -8.02
CA ASN A 629 19.64 2.06 -8.17
C ASN A 629 19.54 0.53 -7.96
N PRO A 630 20.51 -0.31 -8.37
CA PRO A 630 20.47 -1.73 -8.06
C PRO A 630 20.35 -1.99 -6.55
N LEU A 631 21.15 -1.26 -5.75
CA LEU A 631 21.15 -1.36 -4.30
C LEU A 631 19.85 -0.80 -3.69
N VAL A 632 19.40 0.38 -4.11
CA VAL A 632 18.14 1.01 -3.66
C VAL A 632 16.94 0.09 -3.94
N ARG A 633 16.90 -0.53 -5.12
CA ARG A 633 15.78 -1.36 -5.57
C ARG A 633 15.69 -2.70 -4.83
N THR A 634 16.81 -3.32 -4.48
CA THR A 634 16.84 -4.70 -3.95
C THR A 634 17.34 -4.81 -2.52
N GLY A 635 18.04 -3.80 -2.00
CA GLY A 635 18.67 -3.82 -0.70
C GLY A 635 17.70 -3.73 0.48
N ASP A 636 18.24 -4.00 1.66
CA ASP A 636 17.58 -3.75 2.93
C ASP A 636 17.60 -2.25 3.23
N TYR A 637 16.44 -1.69 3.55
CA TYR A 637 16.30 -0.30 3.94
C TYR A 637 16.35 -0.13 5.45
N TYR A 638 17.11 0.85 5.92
CA TYR A 638 17.23 1.21 7.33
C TYR A 638 16.95 2.70 7.53
N ARG A 639 15.94 3.01 8.32
CA ARG A 639 15.74 4.36 8.85
C ARG A 639 16.78 4.60 9.95
N ILE A 640 17.53 5.67 9.84
CA ILE A 640 18.59 6.05 10.79
C ILE A 640 18.21 7.36 11.50
N GLY A 641 17.80 8.36 10.74
CA GLY A 641 17.16 9.56 11.24
C GLY A 641 15.71 9.33 11.58
N ASP A 642 15.08 10.33 12.24
CA ASP A 642 13.65 10.40 12.44
C ASP A 642 13.20 11.85 12.22
N PRO A 643 12.61 12.13 11.04
CA PRO A 643 12.21 13.50 10.67
C PRO A 643 10.98 13.99 11.46
N PHE A 644 10.36 13.15 12.30
CA PHE A 644 9.30 13.52 13.22
C PHE A 644 9.81 13.83 14.63
N ALA A 645 10.94 13.23 15.02
CA ALA A 645 11.56 13.46 16.32
C ALA A 645 12.52 14.66 16.34
N ASN A 646 13.06 15.03 15.18
CA ASN A 646 13.96 16.20 15.06
C ASN A 646 13.74 16.93 13.72
N ASP A 647 14.06 18.21 13.68
CA ASP A 647 13.96 19.09 12.52
C ASP A 647 15.32 19.48 11.91
N ARG A 648 16.41 18.82 12.33
CA ARG A 648 17.77 19.20 11.96
C ARG A 648 18.33 18.39 10.82
N PHE A 649 18.06 17.10 10.83
CA PHE A 649 18.54 16.20 9.80
C PHE A 649 17.64 14.97 9.66
N ASP A 650 17.75 14.33 8.52
CA ASP A 650 17.30 12.96 8.30
C ASP A 650 18.42 12.14 7.69
N ALA A 651 18.39 10.82 7.90
CA ALA A 651 19.35 9.89 7.33
C ALA A 651 18.73 8.50 7.16
N TRP A 652 19.09 7.86 6.07
CA TRP A 652 18.67 6.48 5.78
C TRP A 652 19.79 5.73 5.08
N GLN A 653 19.66 4.43 5.01
CA GLN A 653 20.71 3.56 4.50
C GLN A 653 20.10 2.39 3.73
N PHE A 654 20.75 2.04 2.62
CA PHE A 654 20.50 0.79 1.90
C PHE A 654 21.68 -0.14 2.09
N VAL A 655 21.43 -1.43 2.31
CA VAL A 655 22.44 -2.48 2.47
C VAL A 655 22.11 -3.62 1.53
N ALA A 656 23.08 -4.04 0.73
CA ALA A 656 22.92 -5.20 -0.15
C ALA A 656 22.53 -6.45 0.64
N LYS A 657 21.70 -7.33 0.10
CA LYS A 657 21.25 -8.57 0.77
C LYS A 657 22.41 -9.48 1.17
N ASP A 658 23.46 -9.52 0.37
CA ASP A 658 24.72 -10.26 0.64
C ASP A 658 25.75 -9.48 1.47
N LYS A 659 25.38 -8.29 1.95
CA LYS A 659 26.23 -7.37 2.73
C LYS A 659 27.49 -6.91 2.00
N SER A 660 27.52 -6.98 0.65
CA SER A 660 28.68 -6.60 -0.16
C SER A 660 28.91 -5.09 -0.22
N GLU A 661 27.85 -4.30 -0.11
CA GLU A 661 27.91 -2.84 -0.19
C GLU A 661 26.81 -2.16 0.61
N THR A 662 27.00 -0.88 0.92
CA THR A 662 25.99 -0.04 1.58
C THR A 662 26.10 1.41 1.14
N LEU A 663 24.92 2.05 1.00
CA LEU A 663 24.76 3.47 0.68
C LEU A 663 24.11 4.18 1.86
N LEU A 664 24.79 5.16 2.44
CA LEU A 664 24.24 6.11 3.42
C LEU A 664 23.82 7.37 2.70
N GLU A 665 22.60 7.80 2.91
CA GLU A 665 22.06 9.09 2.49
C GLU A 665 21.77 9.95 3.71
N TYR A 666 22.15 11.22 3.66
CA TYR A 666 22.02 12.18 4.75
C TYR A 666 21.57 13.54 4.23
N VAL A 667 20.57 14.12 4.87
CA VAL A 667 20.07 15.47 4.57
C VAL A 667 20.12 16.31 5.84
N GLN A 668 20.93 17.38 5.82
CA GLN A 668 20.91 18.44 6.82
C GLN A 668 19.74 19.38 6.49
N VAL A 669 18.70 19.37 7.31
CA VAL A 669 17.53 20.24 7.14
C VAL A 669 17.87 21.65 7.64
N LEU A 670 18.35 21.77 8.88
CA LEU A 670 18.76 23.05 9.46
C LEU A 670 20.21 23.01 9.94
N LYS A 671 20.97 24.03 9.57
CA LYS A 671 22.35 24.23 10.06
C LYS A 671 22.35 24.91 11.41
N GLU A 672 23.02 24.30 12.37
CA GLU A 672 23.24 24.93 13.68
C GLU A 672 24.63 25.53 13.80
N PRO A 673 24.78 26.62 14.57
CA PRO A 673 26.09 27.17 14.87
C PRO A 673 26.82 26.26 15.89
N SER A 674 28.13 26.25 15.82
CA SER A 674 29.01 25.56 16.78
C SER A 674 28.81 24.05 16.93
N VAL A 675 28.23 23.39 15.96
CA VAL A 675 28.22 21.91 15.90
C VAL A 675 29.60 21.44 15.47
N PHE A 676 30.29 20.76 16.39
CA PHE A 676 31.67 20.32 16.18
C PHE A 676 31.75 19.06 15.32
N LEU A 677 30.86 18.09 15.57
CA LEU A 677 30.89 16.79 14.94
C LEU A 677 29.47 16.22 14.86
N HIS A 678 29.10 15.70 13.70
CA HIS A 678 27.92 14.87 13.57
C HIS A 678 28.33 13.49 13.06
N ARG A 679 27.94 12.46 13.81
CA ARG A 679 28.30 11.06 13.52
C ARG A 679 27.04 10.22 13.42
N VAL A 680 26.94 9.46 12.31
CA VAL A 680 25.81 8.58 11.99
C VAL A 680 26.25 7.13 12.10
N LYS A 681 25.56 6.34 12.92
CA LYS A 681 25.78 4.90 13.05
C LYS A 681 25.12 4.15 11.91
N LEU A 682 25.88 3.39 11.14
CA LEU A 682 25.38 2.52 10.10
C LEU A 682 24.77 1.26 10.73
N LYS A 683 23.95 0.55 9.95
CA LYS A 683 23.23 -0.65 10.38
C LYS A 683 23.43 -1.81 9.39
N GLY A 684 23.15 -3.03 9.83
CA GLY A 684 23.03 -4.20 8.97
C GLY A 684 24.30 -4.68 8.26
N LEU A 685 25.49 -4.21 8.65
CA LEU A 685 26.77 -4.62 8.06
C LEU A 685 27.22 -5.98 8.58
N GLU A 686 28.06 -6.69 7.79
CA GLU A 686 28.63 -7.96 8.18
C GLU A 686 29.75 -7.79 9.22
N LYS A 687 29.55 -8.33 10.42
CA LYS A 687 30.53 -8.26 11.51
C LYS A 687 31.81 -8.99 11.13
N GLY A 688 32.95 -8.44 11.54
CA GLY A 688 34.27 -8.98 11.22
C GLY A 688 34.79 -8.58 9.84
N CYS A 689 34.01 -7.84 9.05
CA CYS A 689 34.40 -7.37 7.71
C CYS A 689 34.84 -5.90 7.72
N TYR A 690 35.55 -5.52 6.67
CA TYR A 690 35.95 -4.13 6.41
C TYR A 690 35.20 -3.59 5.19
N TYR A 691 34.80 -2.33 5.28
CA TYR A 691 34.10 -1.58 4.24
C TYR A 691 34.93 -0.37 3.83
N ARG A 692 35.24 -0.24 2.54
CA ARG A 692 36.00 0.88 1.99
C ARG A 692 35.03 1.96 1.52
N HIS A 693 35.15 3.17 2.10
CA HIS A 693 34.47 4.36 1.63
C HIS A 693 35.03 4.76 0.27
N GLU A 694 34.18 4.83 -0.73
CA GLU A 694 34.61 4.96 -2.12
C GLU A 694 35.28 6.28 -2.38
N GLN A 695 34.75 7.40 -1.90
CA GLN A 695 35.25 8.73 -2.17
C GLN A 695 36.64 8.98 -1.54
N THR A 696 36.92 8.41 -0.38
CA THR A 696 38.20 8.63 0.32
C THR A 696 39.19 7.48 0.20
N GLY A 697 38.73 6.31 -0.25
CA GLY A 697 39.52 5.07 -0.29
C GLY A 697 39.81 4.44 1.08
N ARG A 698 39.38 5.09 2.19
CA ARG A 698 39.64 4.61 3.56
C ARG A 698 38.77 3.41 3.90
N ALA A 699 39.34 2.39 4.52
CA ALA A 699 38.62 1.23 5.01
C ALA A 699 38.27 1.39 6.52
N TYR A 700 37.07 0.96 6.89
CA TYR A 700 36.53 0.96 8.24
C TYR A 700 36.05 -0.45 8.57
N SER A 701 36.21 -0.91 9.82
CA SER A 701 35.55 -2.15 10.25
C SER A 701 34.05 -1.93 10.36
N ALA A 702 33.27 -2.97 10.11
CA ALA A 702 31.81 -2.94 10.29
C ALA A 702 31.44 -2.49 11.70
N GLU A 703 32.15 -2.99 12.71
CA GLU A 703 31.94 -2.64 14.12
C GLU A 703 32.20 -1.15 14.39
N LEU A 704 33.21 -0.55 13.77
CA LEU A 704 33.45 0.89 13.90
C LEU A 704 32.27 1.70 13.33
N LEU A 705 31.82 1.34 12.14
CA LEU A 705 30.70 2.02 11.48
C LEU A 705 29.39 1.82 12.24
N MET A 706 29.14 0.64 12.81
CA MET A 706 27.90 0.33 13.55
C MET A 706 27.91 0.85 15.00
N ASN A 707 29.05 0.81 15.68
CA ASN A 707 29.12 1.16 17.11
C ASN A 707 29.49 2.61 17.35
N SER A 708 30.46 3.14 16.58
CA SER A 708 30.92 4.53 16.67
C SER A 708 30.28 5.44 15.61
N GLY A 709 30.06 4.92 14.42
CA GLY A 709 29.46 5.64 13.29
C GLY A 709 30.47 6.23 12.32
N PHE A 710 29.94 6.84 11.25
CA PHE A 710 30.66 7.58 10.22
C PHE A 710 30.54 9.09 10.44
N ASP A 711 31.64 9.82 10.33
CA ASP A 711 31.65 11.27 10.49
C ASP A 711 31.08 11.95 9.23
N ILE A 712 29.96 12.65 9.39
CA ILE A 712 29.38 13.48 8.33
C ILE A 712 30.23 14.72 8.13
N PRO A 713 30.64 15.05 6.88
CA PRO A 713 31.39 16.26 6.62
C PRO A 713 30.60 17.52 7.01
N SER A 714 31.31 18.60 7.31
CA SER A 714 30.64 19.87 7.62
C SER A 714 29.96 20.42 6.38
N LEU A 715 28.62 20.38 6.37
CA LEU A 715 27.79 20.99 5.34
C LEU A 715 27.49 22.44 5.71
N TRP A 716 27.55 23.36 4.75
CA TRP A 716 27.32 24.79 4.98
C TRP A 716 25.94 25.21 4.46
N GLY A 717 25.12 25.75 5.35
CA GLY A 717 23.76 26.22 5.06
C GLY A 717 22.69 25.15 5.29
N ASP A 718 21.44 25.56 5.13
CA ASP A 718 20.28 24.69 5.26
C ASP A 718 20.05 23.85 3.99
N PHE A 719 19.27 22.77 4.15
CA PHE A 719 18.82 21.89 3.07
C PHE A 719 19.98 21.29 2.26
N ARG A 720 21.05 20.87 2.92
CA ARG A 720 22.21 20.25 2.29
C ARG A 720 22.21 18.74 2.46
N SER A 721 22.67 18.03 1.46
CA SER A 721 22.73 16.58 1.48
C SER A 721 24.13 16.05 1.29
N PHE A 722 24.32 14.79 1.64
CA PHE A 722 25.56 14.06 1.51
C PHE A 722 25.25 12.58 1.33
N ILE A 723 25.98 11.92 0.42
CA ILE A 723 25.93 10.46 0.24
C ILE A 723 27.30 9.86 0.51
N ALA A 724 27.32 8.67 1.13
CA ALA A 724 28.52 7.88 1.35
C ALA A 724 28.29 6.43 0.93
N HIS A 725 29.05 5.97 -0.05
CA HIS A 725 29.02 4.59 -0.52
C HIS A 725 30.22 3.80 0.03
N PHE A 726 29.92 2.59 0.54
CA PHE A 726 30.92 1.71 1.11
C PHE A 726 30.82 0.33 0.48
N VAL A 727 31.97 -0.22 0.10
CA VAL A 727 32.08 -1.54 -0.51
C VAL A 727 32.91 -2.46 0.41
N ARG A 728 32.41 -3.65 0.68
CA ARG A 728 33.12 -4.65 1.48
C ARG A 728 34.40 -5.07 0.76
N VAL A 729 35.53 -5.04 1.47
CA VAL A 729 36.86 -5.37 0.91
C VAL A 729 37.51 -6.57 1.56
N LYS A 730 37.00 -7.02 2.70
CA LYS A 730 37.48 -8.20 3.44
C LYS A 730 36.40 -8.72 4.36
#